data_2900b6d0de114263a57b18a870f516c2
#
_entry.id   2900b6d0de114263a57b18a870f516c2
#
_cell.length_a   1.000
_cell.length_b   1.000
_cell.length_c   1.000
_cell.angle_alpha   90.00
_cell.angle_beta   90.00
_cell.angle_gamma   90.00
#
_symmetry.space_group_name_H-M   'P 1'
#
loop_
_entity.id
_entity.type
_entity.pdbx_description
1 polymer ?
#
loop_
_entity_poly.entity_id
_entity_poly.type
_entity_poly.pdbx_seq_one_letter_code
_entity_poly.pdbx_strand_id
1 'polypeptide(L)'
;MAHSPHDALTLRRNARDALHQHRFDDVDRLLDEVEQQWLDGSTTRFGYGWLLATLLDPAQDLPTRLEQARQWCTQQPHSPHPWAVLGALWDRVCGRIRSSETIETIRQVQWDAAGLARDHALAAWLHTIARHPRPAFVLGRMLRMSCYLGEPRWLQQLQRGGRADLYTAQQHQDPDGFVAAVALLAPYGRPLEALPALPPLLAGRSEEAFEYAADYWLQQALAIRANDTDALETYLYYLYPRWGGSHALMQHFIDGADAARLMLPQRNRLRVLKERDWLGFQPDADNADDVAQYDQAYAALLDLHLDASTRALVLCWWAMLDYHLGRDEPQENQVHWDPVRMAHAHDCLAKAFALDPACVIEEGLTVLEACALFAHVDGADTLFSQVLASVEDWTDSAHALAWLAAARQSGLFGFSVDAALATRHLRGALAMAPEEDVDLSTVAANLFCAVSAPAGLQMLLDLGAAGDPRSMATLVDLYRGRVGGQDFPAFIDPAQESAWTERAIAAGDLVVIYNRAWQLGQAFEQNPEPGLQQQSRALYRRCVDEAAPHDRVWRPAHKNLAVLLYQGEDDADKQEAVFDLLGPLWWRGDSATQAWAAGFLADVFHFGNGVPANAFLAKVWLERAAEAEPDNDDVLRMRPLIDGQGKLFGASRATRQQARDRDKVDLRSWQLTFGQHAVPDRHDIQPV
;
A
#
# COMPACT_ATOMS: atom_id res chain seq x y z
N MET A 1 20.29 17.66 25.94
CA MET A 1 18.99 18.30 26.21
C MET A 1 18.05 17.82 25.15
N ALA A 2 16.92 17.22 25.50
CA ALA A 2 15.91 16.90 24.49
C ALA A 2 15.40 18.22 23.90
N HIS A 3 15.56 18.41 22.58
CA HIS A 3 14.94 19.55 21.92
C HIS A 3 13.43 19.46 22.12
N SER A 4 12.82 20.56 22.58
CA SER A 4 11.37 20.63 22.56
C SER A 4 10.90 20.53 21.09
N PRO A 5 9.65 20.11 20.81
CA PRO A 5 9.10 20.19 19.46
C PRO A 5 9.31 21.55 18.79
N HIS A 6 9.22 22.63 19.58
CA HIS A 6 9.47 24.00 19.09
C HIS A 6 10.92 24.24 18.65
N ASP A 7 11.90 23.71 19.37
CA ASP A 7 13.31 23.84 19.01
C ASP A 7 13.61 23.06 17.72
N ALA A 8 13.05 21.86 17.59
CA ALA A 8 13.19 21.04 16.39
C ALA A 8 12.58 21.70 15.15
N LEU A 9 11.40 22.32 15.28
CA LEU A 9 10.75 23.07 14.21
C LEU A 9 11.55 24.30 13.79
N THR A 10 12.11 25.02 14.75
CA THR A 10 12.99 26.17 14.49
C THR A 10 14.25 25.72 13.73
N LEU A 11 14.84 24.62 14.16
CA LEU A 11 16.01 24.02 13.49
C LEU A 11 15.69 23.62 12.04
N ARG A 12 14.56 22.92 11.83
CA ARG A 12 14.10 22.55 10.48
C ARG A 12 13.88 23.76 9.58
N ARG A 13 13.25 24.82 10.12
CA ARG A 13 13.05 26.06 9.38
C ARG A 13 14.37 26.69 8.97
N ASN A 14 15.30 26.81 9.91
CA ASN A 14 16.63 27.36 9.64
C ASN A 14 17.39 26.54 8.59
N ALA A 15 17.32 25.21 8.66
CA ALA A 15 17.94 24.31 7.70
C ALA A 15 17.31 24.44 6.30
N ARG A 16 15.97 24.53 6.21
CA ARG A 16 15.25 24.78 4.93
C ARG A 16 15.59 26.14 4.33
N ASP A 17 15.60 27.21 5.14
CA ASP A 17 15.96 28.55 4.68
C ASP A 17 17.40 28.59 4.18
N ALA A 18 18.32 27.91 4.87
CA ALA A 18 19.71 27.80 4.43
C ALA A 18 19.82 27.02 3.11
N LEU A 19 19.06 25.91 2.96
CA LEU A 19 19.01 25.11 1.73
C LEU A 19 18.49 25.92 0.55
N HIS A 20 17.36 26.65 0.73
CA HIS A 20 16.78 27.51 -0.30
C HIS A 20 17.69 28.68 -0.71
N GLN A 21 18.52 29.16 0.22
CA GLN A 21 19.50 30.22 -0.04
C GLN A 21 20.84 29.66 -0.52
N HIS A 22 20.95 28.36 -0.82
CA HIS A 22 22.19 27.67 -1.21
C HIS A 22 23.35 27.83 -0.22
N ARG A 23 23.04 28.03 1.08
CA ARG A 23 24.00 28.07 2.16
C ARG A 23 24.25 26.65 2.73
N PHE A 24 24.80 25.80 1.89
CA PHE A 24 24.94 24.38 2.17
C PHE A 24 25.84 24.08 3.37
N ASP A 25 26.89 24.87 3.60
CA ASP A 25 27.75 24.70 4.77
C ASP A 25 26.99 24.91 6.09
N ASP A 26 26.00 25.82 6.10
CA ASP A 26 25.13 26.00 7.26
C ASP A 26 24.19 24.79 7.45
N VAL A 27 23.68 24.21 6.35
CA VAL A 27 22.85 23.00 6.40
C VAL A 27 23.66 21.83 6.96
N ASP A 28 24.85 21.59 6.42
CA ASP A 28 25.74 20.51 6.87
C ASP A 28 26.06 20.63 8.35
N ARG A 29 26.46 21.84 8.81
CA ARG A 29 26.75 22.08 10.24
C ARG A 29 25.54 21.77 11.13
N LEU A 30 24.33 22.20 10.74
CA LEU A 30 23.11 21.93 11.51
C LEU A 30 22.79 20.43 11.56
N LEU A 31 22.98 19.71 10.45
CA LEU A 31 22.79 18.28 10.39
C LEU A 31 23.82 17.51 11.19
N ASP A 32 25.10 17.92 11.13
CA ASP A 32 26.19 17.34 11.94
C ASP A 32 25.89 17.47 13.44
N GLU A 33 25.44 18.66 13.90
CA GLU A 33 25.09 18.91 15.30
C GLU A 33 23.96 17.97 15.77
N VAL A 34 22.89 17.81 14.98
CA VAL A 34 21.77 16.94 15.33
C VAL A 34 22.15 15.47 15.26
N GLU A 35 22.93 15.06 14.26
CA GLU A 35 23.42 13.69 14.16
C GLU A 35 24.32 13.32 15.32
N GLN A 36 25.23 14.22 15.72
CA GLN A 36 26.10 13.98 16.87
C GLN A 36 25.30 13.78 18.15
N GLN A 37 24.27 14.61 18.39
CA GLN A 37 23.38 14.44 19.54
C GLN A 37 22.64 13.09 19.50
N TRP A 38 22.18 12.67 18.33
CA TRP A 38 21.54 11.37 18.13
C TRP A 38 22.52 10.22 18.38
N LEU A 39 23.75 10.32 17.86
CA LEU A 39 24.81 9.32 18.08
C LEU A 39 25.20 9.20 19.55
N ASP A 40 25.15 10.30 20.31
CA ASP A 40 25.48 10.33 21.75
C ASP A 40 24.34 9.86 22.66
N GLY A 41 23.25 9.35 22.07
CA GLY A 41 22.17 8.68 22.79
C GLY A 41 20.90 9.51 23.00
N SER A 42 20.77 10.67 22.34
CA SER A 42 19.50 11.39 22.29
C SER A 42 18.47 10.56 21.49
N THR A 43 17.35 10.21 22.13
CA THR A 43 16.27 9.42 21.51
C THR A 43 15.03 10.27 21.28
N THR A 44 15.17 11.52 20.88
CA THR A 44 14.00 12.35 20.59
C THR A 44 13.43 11.97 19.23
N ARG A 45 12.09 11.92 19.13
CA ARG A 45 11.36 11.74 17.87
C ARG A 45 11.82 12.73 16.79
N PHE A 46 12.13 13.95 17.17
CA PHE A 46 12.64 15.01 16.29
C PHE A 46 14.15 14.99 16.16
N GLY A 47 14.71 13.80 15.97
CA GLY A 47 16.15 13.61 15.79
C GLY A 47 16.60 13.74 14.34
N TYR A 48 17.82 13.26 14.10
CA TYR A 48 18.48 13.34 12.79
C TYR A 48 17.65 12.74 11.65
N GLY A 49 17.07 11.55 11.84
CA GLY A 49 16.24 10.87 10.83
C GLY A 49 15.01 11.68 10.43
N TRP A 50 14.31 12.28 11.42
CA TRP A 50 13.17 13.15 11.16
C TRP A 50 13.58 14.41 10.39
N LEU A 51 14.67 15.03 10.77
CA LEU A 51 15.18 16.24 10.09
C LEU A 51 15.52 15.93 8.64
N LEU A 52 16.24 14.84 8.36
CA LEU A 52 16.53 14.40 6.98
C LEU A 52 15.25 14.14 6.17
N ALA A 53 14.28 13.45 6.75
CA ALA A 53 13.04 13.11 6.08
C ALA A 53 12.18 14.34 5.74
N THR A 54 12.25 15.40 6.58
CA THR A 54 11.41 16.60 6.48
C THR A 54 12.16 17.83 5.99
N LEU A 55 13.45 17.73 5.69
CA LEU A 55 14.28 18.85 5.24
C LEU A 55 13.79 19.42 3.91
N LEU A 56 13.51 18.57 2.94
CA LEU A 56 12.85 18.97 1.70
C LEU A 56 11.34 19.04 1.95
N ASP A 57 10.72 20.10 1.41
CA ASP A 57 9.30 20.38 1.69
C ASP A 57 8.40 19.21 1.24
N PRO A 58 7.70 18.52 2.13
CA PRO A 58 6.80 17.42 1.79
C PRO A 58 5.61 17.86 0.92
N ALA A 59 5.26 19.14 0.90
CA ALA A 59 4.26 19.69 -0.01
C ALA A 59 4.70 19.69 -1.48
N GLN A 60 5.99 19.43 -1.76
CA GLN A 60 6.51 19.25 -3.12
C GLN A 60 6.43 17.76 -3.49
N ASP A 61 6.18 17.50 -4.78
CA ASP A 61 6.18 16.14 -5.30
C ASP A 61 7.55 15.46 -5.19
N LEU A 62 7.55 14.15 -5.15
CA LEU A 62 8.75 13.35 -4.97
C LEU A 62 9.80 13.54 -6.10
N PRO A 63 9.43 13.67 -7.40
CA PRO A 63 10.37 14.04 -8.46
C PRO A 63 11.10 15.37 -8.21
N THR A 64 10.39 16.40 -7.78
CA THR A 64 10.99 17.70 -7.45
C THR A 64 11.98 17.60 -6.28
N ARG A 65 11.61 16.88 -5.22
CA ARG A 65 12.51 16.64 -4.07
C ARG A 65 13.78 15.87 -4.46
N LEU A 66 13.64 14.85 -5.32
CA LEU A 66 14.79 14.09 -5.85
C LEU A 66 15.74 14.99 -6.64
N GLU A 67 15.21 15.88 -7.48
CA GLU A 67 16.03 16.81 -8.25
C GLU A 67 16.78 17.81 -7.34
N GLN A 68 16.12 18.34 -6.31
CA GLN A 68 16.75 19.19 -5.30
C GLN A 68 17.88 18.47 -4.57
N ALA A 69 17.65 17.20 -4.18
CA ALA A 69 18.70 16.40 -3.54
C ALA A 69 19.89 16.15 -4.46
N ARG A 70 19.66 15.88 -5.76
CA ARG A 70 20.75 15.72 -6.76
C ARG A 70 21.54 17.01 -6.95
N GLN A 71 20.88 18.14 -7.03
CA GLN A 71 21.55 19.45 -7.12
C GLN A 71 22.41 19.69 -5.90
N TRP A 72 21.94 19.36 -4.70
CA TRP A 72 22.71 19.46 -3.47
C TRP A 72 23.92 18.51 -3.49
N CYS A 73 23.77 17.22 -3.90
CA CYS A 73 24.89 16.30 -4.11
C CYS A 73 25.95 16.85 -5.06
N THR A 74 25.53 17.53 -6.13
CA THR A 74 26.45 18.13 -7.13
C THR A 74 27.20 19.33 -6.57
N GLN A 75 26.54 20.15 -5.76
CA GLN A 75 27.12 21.37 -5.19
C GLN A 75 27.97 21.09 -3.96
N GLN A 76 27.66 20.01 -3.22
CA GLN A 76 28.39 19.56 -2.03
C GLN A 76 28.83 18.08 -2.16
N PRO A 77 29.73 17.76 -3.11
CA PRO A 77 30.09 16.37 -3.40
C PRO A 77 30.82 15.66 -2.26
N HIS A 78 31.34 16.41 -1.28
CA HIS A 78 32.07 15.88 -0.13
C HIS A 78 31.19 15.70 1.11
N SER A 79 30.01 16.34 1.16
CA SER A 79 29.06 16.19 2.25
C SER A 79 28.39 14.80 2.22
N PRO A 80 28.22 14.12 3.37
CA PRO A 80 27.46 12.87 3.45
C PRO A 80 25.95 13.09 3.38
N HIS A 81 25.46 14.23 3.88
CA HIS A 81 24.04 14.48 4.11
C HIS A 81 23.18 14.49 2.84
N PRO A 82 23.55 15.17 1.73
CA PRO A 82 22.75 15.14 0.52
C PRO A 82 22.59 13.72 -0.06
N TRP A 83 23.61 12.88 0.07
CA TRP A 83 23.55 11.48 -0.35
C TRP A 83 22.65 10.65 0.56
N ALA A 84 22.65 10.92 1.88
CA ALA A 84 21.73 10.28 2.82
C ALA A 84 20.26 10.63 2.49
N VAL A 85 19.97 11.91 2.20
CA VAL A 85 18.65 12.38 1.77
C VAL A 85 18.25 11.77 0.42
N LEU A 86 19.15 11.78 -0.57
CA LEU A 86 18.89 11.19 -1.88
C LEU A 86 18.53 9.71 -1.78
N GLY A 87 19.25 8.94 -0.96
CA GLY A 87 18.95 7.53 -0.72
C GLY A 87 17.60 7.33 -0.01
N ALA A 88 17.26 8.17 0.97
CA ALA A 88 15.96 8.11 1.63
C ALA A 88 14.79 8.45 0.70
N LEU A 89 14.97 9.36 -0.24
CA LEU A 89 13.95 9.64 -1.26
C LEU A 89 13.77 8.47 -2.24
N TRP A 90 14.86 7.80 -2.63
CA TRP A 90 14.77 6.59 -3.45
C TRP A 90 14.13 5.41 -2.69
N ASP A 91 14.33 5.28 -1.36
CA ASP A 91 13.59 4.33 -0.51
C ASP A 91 12.08 4.62 -0.56
N ARG A 92 11.67 5.90 -0.51
CA ARG A 92 10.26 6.30 -0.71
C ARG A 92 9.74 5.95 -2.10
N VAL A 93 10.51 6.17 -3.17
CA VAL A 93 10.12 5.72 -4.54
C VAL A 93 9.90 4.22 -4.57
N CYS A 94 10.81 3.45 -3.96
CA CYS A 94 10.70 2.00 -3.85
C CYS A 94 9.38 1.59 -3.17
N GLY A 95 9.07 2.17 -2.01
CA GLY A 95 7.82 1.91 -1.29
C GLY A 95 6.58 2.29 -2.11
N ARG A 96 6.59 3.45 -2.77
CA ARG A 96 5.48 3.91 -3.61
C ARG A 96 5.20 3.00 -4.81
N ILE A 97 6.24 2.51 -5.48
CA ILE A 97 6.10 1.59 -6.63
C ILE A 97 5.63 0.22 -6.17
N ARG A 98 6.21 -0.28 -5.05
CA ARG A 98 5.78 -1.56 -4.46
C ARG A 98 4.34 -1.50 -3.98
N SER A 99 3.86 -0.34 -3.53
CA SER A 99 2.58 -0.15 -2.85
C SER A 99 2.47 -0.89 -1.50
N SER A 100 1.35 -0.72 -0.79
CA SER A 100 1.01 -1.41 0.47
C SER A 100 0.37 -2.79 0.25
N GLU A 101 0.16 -3.16 -1.01
CA GLU A 101 -0.51 -4.39 -1.41
C GLU A 101 0.22 -5.66 -0.98
N THR A 102 -0.50 -6.79 -0.94
CA THR A 102 0.07 -8.10 -0.64
C THR A 102 1.02 -8.56 -1.75
N ILE A 103 1.97 -9.41 -1.41
CA ILE A 103 3.00 -9.89 -2.35
C ILE A 103 2.38 -10.50 -3.62
N GLU A 104 1.25 -11.19 -3.47
CA GLU A 104 0.58 -11.90 -4.55
C GLU A 104 -0.11 -10.97 -5.56
N THR A 105 -0.40 -9.74 -5.16
CA THR A 105 -1.13 -8.77 -5.98
C THR A 105 -0.22 -7.80 -6.73
N ILE A 106 1.06 -7.69 -6.31
CA ILE A 106 2.03 -6.80 -6.94
C ILE A 106 2.51 -7.40 -8.26
N ARG A 107 2.39 -6.65 -9.35
CA ARG A 107 2.85 -7.09 -10.67
C ARG A 107 4.38 -7.21 -10.71
N GLN A 108 4.90 -8.17 -11.50
CA GLN A 108 6.35 -8.38 -11.65
C GLN A 108 7.09 -7.10 -12.04
N VAL A 109 6.56 -6.31 -12.97
CA VAL A 109 7.17 -5.03 -13.39
C VAL A 109 7.28 -4.02 -12.23
N GLN A 110 6.36 -4.05 -11.27
CA GLN A 110 6.44 -3.19 -10.06
C GLN A 110 7.53 -3.70 -9.10
N TRP A 111 7.66 -5.04 -8.95
CA TRP A 111 8.77 -5.64 -8.21
C TRP A 111 10.13 -5.29 -8.79
N ASP A 112 10.26 -5.37 -10.12
CA ASP A 112 11.48 -5.04 -10.83
C ASP A 112 11.82 -3.55 -10.70
N ALA A 113 10.84 -2.67 -10.86
CA ALA A 113 11.01 -1.23 -10.68
C ALA A 113 11.32 -0.84 -9.22
N ALA A 114 10.68 -1.48 -8.23
CA ALA A 114 11.01 -1.29 -6.82
C ALA A 114 12.43 -1.77 -6.51
N GLY A 115 12.86 -2.90 -7.11
CA GLY A 115 14.22 -3.39 -7.04
C GLY A 115 15.24 -2.39 -7.59
N LEU A 116 14.94 -1.77 -8.74
CA LEU A 116 15.79 -0.72 -9.32
C LEU A 116 15.84 0.54 -8.42
N ALA A 117 14.69 0.97 -7.86
CA ALA A 117 14.63 2.09 -6.92
C ALA A 117 15.46 1.80 -5.64
N ARG A 118 15.36 0.57 -5.09
CA ARG A 118 16.23 0.09 -4.01
C ARG A 118 17.70 0.24 -4.37
N ASP A 119 18.07 -0.20 -5.56
CA ASP A 119 19.47 -0.16 -6.02
C ASP A 119 20.00 1.28 -6.07
N HIS A 120 19.16 2.25 -6.46
CA HIS A 120 19.51 3.68 -6.38
C HIS A 120 19.67 4.17 -4.94
N ALA A 121 18.78 3.76 -4.03
CA ALA A 121 18.89 4.10 -2.61
C ALA A 121 20.22 3.59 -2.02
N LEU A 122 20.52 2.31 -2.24
CA LEU A 122 21.74 1.66 -1.76
C LEU A 122 22.99 2.33 -2.33
N ALA A 123 23.04 2.64 -3.63
CA ALA A 123 24.16 3.33 -4.24
C ALA A 123 24.38 4.73 -3.65
N ALA A 124 23.31 5.51 -3.41
CA ALA A 124 23.40 6.79 -2.74
C ALA A 124 23.93 6.65 -1.30
N TRP A 125 23.48 5.65 -0.55
CA TRP A 125 23.94 5.40 0.80
C TRP A 125 25.41 4.91 0.85
N LEU A 126 25.90 4.20 -0.15
CA LEU A 126 27.34 3.91 -0.25
C LEU A 126 28.18 5.20 -0.37
N HIS A 127 27.67 6.22 -1.08
CA HIS A 127 28.32 7.53 -1.12
C HIS A 127 28.35 8.21 0.26
N THR A 128 27.26 8.07 1.05
CA THR A 128 27.24 8.55 2.44
C THR A 128 28.27 7.81 3.29
N ILE A 129 28.31 6.48 3.26
CA ILE A 129 29.23 5.66 4.06
C ILE A 129 30.69 5.98 3.73
N ALA A 130 31.00 6.25 2.44
CA ALA A 130 32.35 6.62 2.02
C ALA A 130 32.82 8.00 2.57
N ARG A 131 31.90 8.88 2.96
CA ARG A 131 32.17 10.26 3.38
C ARG A 131 31.99 10.48 4.88
N HIS A 132 31.23 9.61 5.54
CA HIS A 132 30.86 9.78 6.94
C HIS A 132 31.64 8.86 7.86
N PRO A 133 32.26 9.37 8.94
CA PRO A 133 33.05 8.54 9.85
C PRO A 133 32.23 7.61 10.74
N ARG A 134 30.96 7.95 10.99
CA ARG A 134 30.03 7.20 11.85
C ARG A 134 28.63 7.07 11.19
N PRO A 135 28.46 6.34 10.07
CA PRO A 135 27.24 6.34 9.25
C PRO A 135 26.12 5.45 9.83
N ALA A 136 25.83 5.50 11.14
CA ALA A 136 24.88 4.61 11.81
C ALA A 136 23.49 4.69 11.21
N PHE A 137 22.99 5.90 10.95
CA PHE A 137 21.66 6.09 10.34
C PHE A 137 21.52 5.35 9.02
N VAL A 138 22.51 5.50 8.13
CA VAL A 138 22.48 4.86 6.80
C VAL A 138 22.64 3.34 6.92
N LEU A 139 23.46 2.85 7.85
CA LEU A 139 23.58 1.39 8.10
C LEU A 139 22.26 0.79 8.60
N GLY A 140 21.50 1.52 9.44
CA GLY A 140 20.14 1.13 9.82
C GLY A 140 19.17 1.09 8.63
N ARG A 141 19.31 2.01 7.66
CA ARG A 141 18.53 1.96 6.41
C ARG A 141 18.95 0.81 5.49
N MET A 142 20.25 0.48 5.42
CA MET A 142 20.73 -0.71 4.72
C MET A 142 20.16 -2.01 5.33
N LEU A 143 20.13 -2.09 6.68
CA LEU A 143 19.46 -3.17 7.39
C LEU A 143 17.99 -3.28 6.98
N ARG A 144 17.24 -2.19 7.07
CA ARG A 144 15.81 -2.18 6.70
C ARG A 144 15.61 -2.67 5.28
N MET A 145 16.38 -2.15 4.32
CA MET A 145 16.28 -2.53 2.92
C MET A 145 16.60 -4.02 2.70
N SER A 146 17.61 -4.55 3.41
CA SER A 146 17.96 -5.96 3.38
C SER A 146 16.84 -6.87 3.92
N CYS A 147 16.15 -6.43 4.98
CA CYS A 147 15.02 -7.17 5.56
C CYS A 147 13.80 -7.23 4.62
N TYR A 148 13.53 -6.15 3.88
CA TYR A 148 12.30 -6.05 3.07
C TYR A 148 12.45 -6.56 1.64
N LEU A 149 13.59 -6.34 0.99
CA LEU A 149 13.80 -6.59 -0.45
C LEU A 149 15.02 -7.45 -0.72
N GLY A 150 15.74 -7.85 0.31
CA GLY A 150 17.02 -8.55 0.19
C GLY A 150 18.13 -7.67 -0.40
N GLU A 151 19.33 -8.20 -0.39
CA GLU A 151 20.51 -7.55 -0.96
C GLU A 151 20.61 -7.81 -2.47
N PRO A 152 20.89 -6.78 -3.29
CA PRO A 152 21.14 -6.98 -4.70
C PRO A 152 22.48 -7.68 -4.94
N ARG A 153 22.54 -8.51 -5.99
CA ARG A 153 23.74 -9.26 -6.36
C ARG A 153 24.96 -8.35 -6.62
N TRP A 154 24.74 -7.17 -7.20
CA TRP A 154 25.81 -6.22 -7.47
C TRP A 154 26.53 -5.76 -6.18
N LEU A 155 25.79 -5.54 -5.09
CA LEU A 155 26.38 -5.14 -3.80
C LEU A 155 27.25 -6.27 -3.21
N GLN A 156 26.76 -7.50 -3.25
CA GLN A 156 27.53 -8.68 -2.83
C GLN A 156 28.80 -8.88 -3.67
N GLN A 157 28.69 -8.69 -4.99
CA GLN A 157 29.87 -8.75 -5.90
C GLN A 157 30.90 -7.67 -5.54
N LEU A 158 30.45 -6.45 -5.29
CA LEU A 158 31.32 -5.36 -4.89
C LEU A 158 32.04 -5.66 -3.56
N GLN A 159 31.32 -6.20 -2.57
CA GLN A 159 31.88 -6.59 -1.27
C GLN A 159 32.88 -7.75 -1.36
N ARG A 160 32.72 -8.66 -2.35
CA ARG A 160 33.71 -9.70 -2.66
C ARG A 160 34.91 -9.21 -3.48
N GLY A 161 35.02 -7.89 -3.71
CA GLY A 161 36.11 -7.28 -4.48
C GLY A 161 35.97 -7.44 -6.01
N GLY A 162 34.79 -7.84 -6.50
CA GLY A 162 34.45 -7.89 -7.91
C GLY A 162 34.09 -6.52 -8.49
N ARG A 163 34.02 -6.46 -9.83
CA ARG A 163 33.38 -5.32 -10.52
C ARG A 163 31.89 -5.59 -10.62
N ALA A 164 31.10 -4.59 -10.35
CA ALA A 164 29.67 -4.67 -10.41
C ALA A 164 29.08 -3.48 -11.19
N ASP A 165 28.06 -3.73 -11.99
CA ASP A 165 27.25 -2.74 -12.67
C ASP A 165 25.80 -2.85 -12.20
N LEU A 166 25.14 -1.69 -12.00
CA LEU A 166 23.80 -1.62 -11.42
C LEU A 166 22.75 -2.46 -12.17
N TYR A 167 22.84 -2.56 -13.49
CA TYR A 167 21.73 -3.08 -14.30
C TYR A 167 22.05 -4.29 -15.15
N THR A 168 23.32 -4.67 -15.31
CA THR A 168 23.75 -5.64 -16.32
C THR A 168 23.07 -7.00 -16.18
N ALA A 169 22.88 -7.49 -14.95
CA ALA A 169 22.28 -8.80 -14.73
C ALA A 169 20.77 -8.81 -15.07
N GLN A 170 20.03 -7.77 -14.68
CA GLN A 170 18.58 -7.65 -14.96
C GLN A 170 18.32 -7.40 -16.44
N GLN A 171 19.12 -6.54 -17.09
CA GLN A 171 19.03 -6.30 -18.54
C GLN A 171 19.24 -7.56 -19.38
N HIS A 172 20.09 -8.49 -18.92
CA HIS A 172 20.36 -9.72 -19.64
C HIS A 172 19.37 -10.85 -19.36
N GLN A 173 18.75 -10.86 -18.18
CA GLN A 173 17.80 -11.90 -17.79
C GLN A 173 16.41 -11.68 -18.40
N ASP A 174 15.92 -10.45 -18.37
CA ASP A 174 14.64 -10.03 -18.95
C ASP A 174 14.76 -8.60 -19.52
N PRO A 175 15.16 -8.45 -20.78
CA PRO A 175 15.32 -7.13 -21.40
C PRO A 175 14.01 -6.33 -21.49
N ASP A 176 12.90 -6.98 -21.77
CA ASP A 176 11.61 -6.32 -21.96
C ASP A 176 11.02 -5.88 -20.59
N GLY A 177 11.07 -6.74 -19.59
CA GLY A 177 10.70 -6.41 -18.21
C GLY A 177 11.57 -5.28 -17.63
N PHE A 178 12.87 -5.29 -17.91
CA PHE A 178 13.77 -4.20 -17.54
C PHE A 178 13.35 -2.85 -18.16
N VAL A 179 13.05 -2.81 -19.46
CA VAL A 179 12.58 -1.59 -20.14
C VAL A 179 11.27 -1.08 -19.52
N ALA A 180 10.32 -1.98 -19.25
CA ALA A 180 9.07 -1.63 -18.61
C ALA A 180 9.27 -1.11 -17.17
N ALA A 181 10.15 -1.72 -16.39
CA ALA A 181 10.50 -1.27 -15.04
C ALA A 181 11.16 0.12 -15.04
N VAL A 182 12.10 0.36 -15.97
CA VAL A 182 12.73 1.69 -16.15
C VAL A 182 11.69 2.74 -16.55
N ALA A 183 10.69 2.39 -17.36
CA ALA A 183 9.61 3.30 -17.73
C ALA A 183 8.78 3.74 -16.52
N LEU A 184 8.53 2.87 -15.55
CA LEU A 184 7.87 3.22 -14.28
C LEU A 184 8.71 4.20 -13.43
N LEU A 185 10.04 4.17 -13.56
CA LEU A 185 10.95 5.07 -12.85
C LEU A 185 11.17 6.41 -13.56
N ALA A 186 10.80 6.53 -14.83
CA ALA A 186 11.04 7.73 -15.64
C ALA A 186 10.56 9.05 -14.99
N PRO A 187 9.40 9.11 -14.29
CA PRO A 187 8.95 10.32 -13.60
C PRO A 187 9.91 10.81 -12.49
N TYR A 188 10.70 9.90 -11.91
CA TYR A 188 11.62 10.19 -10.81
C TYR A 188 13.01 10.62 -11.27
N GLY A 189 13.23 10.75 -12.57
CA GLY A 189 14.43 11.27 -13.19
C GLY A 189 15.49 10.21 -13.50
N ARG A 190 16.70 10.69 -13.85
CA ARG A 190 17.76 9.81 -14.32
C ARG A 190 18.32 8.91 -13.22
N PRO A 191 18.58 7.63 -13.53
CA PRO A 191 19.30 6.72 -12.66
C PRO A 191 20.72 7.21 -12.35
N LEU A 192 21.32 6.70 -11.26
CA LEU A 192 22.74 6.87 -11.00
C LEU A 192 23.55 6.18 -12.11
N GLU A 193 24.47 6.91 -12.72
CA GLU A 193 25.23 6.41 -13.89
C GLU A 193 26.37 5.46 -13.49
N ALA A 194 26.87 5.55 -12.23
CA ALA A 194 27.97 4.73 -11.77
C ALA A 194 27.86 4.39 -10.27
N LEU A 195 28.28 3.19 -9.91
CA LEU A 195 28.45 2.78 -8.52
C LEU A 195 29.68 3.45 -7.91
N PRO A 196 29.61 3.89 -6.64
CA PRO A 196 30.79 4.31 -5.92
C PRO A 196 31.71 3.11 -5.67
N ALA A 197 33.01 3.39 -5.41
CA ALA A 197 33.89 2.38 -4.88
C ALA A 197 33.37 1.87 -3.53
N LEU A 198 33.60 0.59 -3.22
CA LEU A 198 33.20 0.03 -1.93
C LEU A 198 33.86 0.81 -0.78
N PRO A 199 33.09 1.37 0.15
CA PRO A 199 33.65 2.03 1.33
C PRO A 199 34.50 1.05 2.16
N PRO A 200 35.65 1.48 2.70
CA PRO A 200 36.52 0.62 3.50
C PRO A 200 35.83 -0.04 4.70
N LEU A 201 34.83 0.64 5.28
CA LEU A 201 34.01 0.13 6.38
C LEU A 201 33.28 -1.19 6.02
N LEU A 202 32.95 -1.38 4.76
CA LEU A 202 32.19 -2.54 4.26
C LEU A 202 33.07 -3.62 3.64
N ALA A 203 34.39 -3.44 3.64
CA ALA A 203 35.33 -4.41 3.12
C ALA A 203 35.53 -5.60 4.07
N GLY A 204 35.81 -6.78 3.51
CA GLY A 204 36.16 -7.95 4.30
C GLY A 204 34.98 -8.69 4.94
N ARG A 205 33.79 -8.55 4.39
CA ARG A 205 32.62 -9.34 4.80
C ARG A 205 32.90 -10.84 4.59
N SER A 206 32.63 -11.67 5.62
CA SER A 206 32.85 -13.12 5.55
C SER A 206 31.78 -13.80 4.67
N GLU A 207 32.11 -14.99 4.11
CA GLU A 207 31.12 -15.76 3.32
C GLU A 207 29.86 -16.11 4.15
N GLU A 208 30.02 -16.46 5.41
CA GLU A 208 28.88 -16.72 6.32
C GLU A 208 27.96 -15.50 6.45
N ALA A 209 28.54 -14.31 6.54
CA ALA A 209 27.75 -13.07 6.66
C ALA A 209 26.95 -12.72 5.38
N PHE A 210 27.26 -13.33 4.22
CA PHE A 210 26.41 -13.19 3.03
C PHE A 210 25.12 -14.02 3.10
N GLU A 211 25.13 -15.11 3.87
CA GLU A 211 23.93 -15.93 4.08
C GLU A 211 22.95 -15.22 5.04
N TYR A 212 23.47 -14.43 5.99
CA TYR A 212 22.72 -13.73 7.02
C TYR A 212 22.84 -12.20 6.88
N ALA A 213 22.35 -11.69 5.75
CA ALA A 213 22.52 -10.27 5.41
C ALA A 213 21.92 -9.32 6.46
N ALA A 214 20.75 -9.62 7.03
CA ALA A 214 20.13 -8.81 8.06
C ALA A 214 21.00 -8.73 9.33
N ASP A 215 21.55 -9.88 9.79
CA ASP A 215 22.47 -9.91 10.93
C ASP A 215 23.71 -9.06 10.67
N TYR A 216 24.30 -9.18 9.48
CA TYR A 216 25.45 -8.38 9.10
C TYR A 216 25.17 -6.89 9.23
N TRP A 217 24.08 -6.39 8.63
CA TRP A 217 23.77 -4.97 8.67
C TRP A 217 23.41 -4.48 10.06
N LEU A 218 22.70 -5.31 10.86
CA LEU A 218 22.45 -5.02 12.27
C LEU A 218 23.77 -4.83 13.03
N GLN A 219 24.73 -5.76 12.90
CA GLN A 219 26.01 -5.66 13.59
C GLN A 219 26.83 -4.45 13.12
N GLN A 220 26.76 -4.08 11.82
CA GLN A 220 27.39 -2.87 11.33
C GLN A 220 26.79 -1.61 11.97
N ALA A 221 25.48 -1.51 12.08
CA ALA A 221 24.79 -0.38 12.72
C ALA A 221 25.14 -0.32 14.22
N LEU A 222 25.06 -1.44 14.94
CA LEU A 222 25.34 -1.53 16.38
C LEU A 222 26.83 -1.31 16.73
N ALA A 223 27.74 -1.60 15.79
CA ALA A 223 29.17 -1.28 15.98
C ALA A 223 29.41 0.25 16.07
N ILE A 224 28.59 1.06 15.42
CA ILE A 224 28.66 2.52 15.46
C ILE A 224 27.83 3.08 16.63
N ARG A 225 26.60 2.55 16.82
CA ARG A 225 25.65 2.98 17.84
C ARG A 225 25.05 1.77 18.55
N ALA A 226 25.67 1.35 19.65
CA ALA A 226 25.34 0.09 20.34
C ALA A 226 23.91 0.03 20.91
N ASN A 227 23.25 1.18 21.10
CA ASN A 227 21.88 1.31 21.60
C ASN A 227 20.93 1.85 20.52
N ASP A 228 21.15 1.49 19.26
CA ASP A 228 20.32 1.91 18.14
C ASP A 228 18.96 1.19 18.18
N THR A 229 17.99 1.85 18.78
CA THR A 229 16.63 1.33 18.97
C THR A 229 15.95 1.07 17.60
N ASP A 230 16.15 1.98 16.64
CA ASP A 230 15.52 1.86 15.32
C ASP A 230 16.04 0.64 14.55
N ALA A 231 17.36 0.38 14.65
CA ALA A 231 17.96 -0.81 14.04
C ALA A 231 17.46 -2.10 14.72
N LEU A 232 17.35 -2.11 16.06
CA LEU A 232 16.87 -3.25 16.82
C LEU A 232 15.36 -3.52 16.57
N GLU A 233 14.52 -2.49 16.46
CA GLU A 233 13.10 -2.62 16.09
C GLU A 233 12.95 -3.14 14.66
N THR A 234 13.73 -2.63 13.71
CA THR A 234 13.75 -3.11 12.32
C THR A 234 14.09 -4.59 12.24
N TYR A 235 15.11 -5.03 12.99
CA TYR A 235 15.50 -6.43 13.02
C TYR A 235 14.46 -7.30 13.73
N LEU A 236 13.85 -6.84 14.83
CA LEU A 236 12.75 -7.53 15.49
C LEU A 236 11.56 -7.76 14.54
N TYR A 237 11.22 -6.75 13.73
CA TYR A 237 10.16 -6.86 12.73
C TYR A 237 10.49 -7.92 11.66
N TYR A 238 11.75 -8.03 11.25
CA TYR A 238 12.19 -9.09 10.34
C TYR A 238 12.00 -10.50 10.91
N LEU A 239 12.03 -10.65 12.24
CA LEU A 239 11.79 -11.93 12.94
C LEU A 239 10.31 -12.28 13.11
N TYR A 240 9.37 -11.51 12.57
CA TYR A 240 7.94 -11.82 12.67
C TYR A 240 7.58 -13.10 11.92
N PRO A 241 6.61 -13.90 12.43
CA PRO A 241 6.18 -15.16 11.80
C PRO A 241 5.81 -15.03 10.33
N ARG A 242 5.14 -13.93 9.96
CA ARG A 242 4.75 -13.63 8.55
C ARG A 242 5.92 -13.41 7.58
N TRP A 243 7.14 -13.23 8.11
CA TRP A 243 8.36 -13.10 7.33
C TRP A 243 9.27 -14.32 7.45
N GLY A 244 8.75 -15.43 7.97
CA GLY A 244 9.49 -16.68 8.16
C GLY A 244 10.23 -16.80 9.49
N GLY A 245 10.06 -15.83 10.41
CA GLY A 245 10.55 -15.88 11.78
C GLY A 245 9.61 -16.62 12.73
N SER A 246 9.68 -16.30 14.03
CA SER A 246 8.76 -16.81 15.04
C SER A 246 8.79 -15.98 16.32
N HIS A 247 7.73 -16.02 17.12
CA HIS A 247 7.70 -15.37 18.44
C HIS A 247 8.78 -15.88 19.38
N ALA A 248 9.21 -17.15 19.23
CA ALA A 248 10.33 -17.70 19.98
C ALA A 248 11.67 -17.05 19.59
N LEU A 249 11.91 -16.83 18.29
CA LEU A 249 13.09 -16.09 17.81
C LEU A 249 13.06 -14.62 18.27
N MET A 250 11.91 -13.97 18.21
CA MET A 250 11.73 -12.60 18.72
C MET A 250 12.05 -12.52 20.22
N GLN A 251 11.54 -13.48 21.02
CA GLN A 251 11.84 -13.53 22.45
C GLN A 251 13.34 -13.76 22.71
N HIS A 252 13.94 -14.69 21.99
CA HIS A 252 15.37 -14.97 22.10
C HIS A 252 16.21 -13.72 21.79
N PHE A 253 15.83 -12.96 20.75
CA PHE A 253 16.48 -11.69 20.39
C PHE A 253 16.33 -10.64 21.50
N ILE A 254 15.12 -10.45 22.05
CA ILE A 254 14.85 -9.50 23.15
C ILE A 254 15.66 -9.85 24.41
N ASP A 255 15.88 -11.14 24.68
CA ASP A 255 16.67 -11.61 25.81
C ASP A 255 18.19 -11.67 25.50
N GLY A 256 18.55 -11.45 24.24
CA GLY A 256 19.93 -11.50 23.75
C GLY A 256 20.80 -10.33 24.17
N ALA A 257 22.11 -10.45 23.87
CA ALA A 257 23.14 -9.50 24.27
C ALA A 257 22.97 -8.10 23.66
N ASP A 258 22.44 -8.01 22.44
CA ASP A 258 22.25 -6.74 21.74
C ASP A 258 21.11 -5.92 22.38
N ALA A 259 19.96 -6.52 22.62
CA ALA A 259 18.86 -5.86 23.30
C ALA A 259 19.15 -5.59 24.80
N ALA A 260 20.05 -6.36 25.42
CA ALA A 260 20.47 -6.12 26.82
C ALA A 260 21.21 -4.79 27.01
N ARG A 261 21.75 -4.17 25.93
CA ARG A 261 22.40 -2.86 25.95
C ARG A 261 21.42 -1.69 26.06
N LEU A 262 20.13 -1.95 25.78
CA LEU A 262 19.07 -0.97 25.86
C LEU A 262 18.69 -0.65 27.29
N MET A 263 18.24 0.57 27.56
CA MET A 263 17.56 0.90 28.80
C MET A 263 16.25 0.12 28.92
N LEU A 264 15.79 -0.12 30.15
CA LEU A 264 14.61 -0.92 30.40
C LEU A 264 13.34 -0.47 29.60
N PRO A 265 13.01 0.81 29.49
CA PRO A 265 11.88 1.27 28.68
C PRO A 265 12.02 0.87 27.20
N GLN A 266 13.20 1.05 26.61
CA GLN A 266 13.47 0.70 25.21
C GLN A 266 13.39 -0.81 24.98
N ARG A 267 13.92 -1.60 25.91
CA ARG A 267 13.80 -3.06 25.84
C ARG A 267 12.35 -3.53 26.00
N ASN A 268 11.58 -2.85 26.86
CA ASN A 268 10.16 -3.14 27.02
C ASN A 268 9.38 -2.73 25.75
N ARG A 269 9.80 -1.71 25.01
CA ARG A 269 9.23 -1.39 23.69
C ARG A 269 9.35 -2.56 22.72
N LEU A 270 10.51 -3.24 22.66
CA LEU A 270 10.63 -4.46 21.86
C LEU A 270 9.65 -5.57 22.30
N ARG A 271 9.42 -5.70 23.62
CA ARG A 271 8.41 -6.64 24.14
C ARG A 271 6.99 -6.25 23.73
N VAL A 272 6.66 -4.96 23.81
CA VAL A 272 5.37 -4.43 23.34
C VAL A 272 5.12 -4.77 21.88
N LEU A 273 6.11 -4.58 21.00
CA LEU A 273 6.01 -4.92 19.58
C LEU A 273 5.80 -6.42 19.35
N LYS A 274 6.52 -7.26 20.08
CA LYS A 274 6.34 -8.73 20.03
C LYS A 274 4.94 -9.13 20.51
N GLU A 275 4.48 -8.62 21.64
CA GLU A 275 3.16 -8.97 22.17
C GLU A 275 2.03 -8.49 21.25
N ARG A 276 2.20 -7.34 20.61
CA ARG A 276 1.25 -6.86 19.58
C ARG A 276 1.15 -7.81 18.39
N ASP A 277 2.27 -8.34 17.91
CA ASP A 277 2.26 -9.34 16.83
C ASP A 277 1.69 -10.69 17.29
N TRP A 278 1.93 -11.08 18.56
CA TRP A 278 1.35 -12.27 19.16
C TRP A 278 -0.18 -12.20 19.26
N LEU A 279 -0.73 -11.08 19.72
CA LEU A 279 -2.18 -10.86 19.80
C LEU A 279 -2.85 -10.88 18.42
N GLY A 280 -2.13 -10.48 17.37
CA GLY A 280 -2.71 -10.28 16.04
C GLY A 280 -3.49 -8.97 15.94
N PHE A 281 -4.28 -8.83 14.86
CA PHE A 281 -4.91 -7.54 14.56
C PHE A 281 -6.19 -7.29 15.38
N GLN A 282 -7.01 -8.32 15.57
CA GLN A 282 -8.27 -8.19 16.30
C GLN A 282 -8.72 -9.56 16.83
N PRO A 283 -9.45 -9.59 17.97
CA PRO A 283 -10.08 -10.80 18.50
C PRO A 283 -11.28 -11.20 17.63
N ASP A 284 -11.77 -12.41 17.89
CA ASP A 284 -13.09 -12.83 17.47
C ASP A 284 -14.14 -12.03 18.28
N ALA A 285 -14.84 -11.10 17.63
CA ALA A 285 -15.80 -10.21 18.28
C ALA A 285 -16.98 -10.95 18.92
N ASP A 286 -17.33 -12.13 18.39
CA ASP A 286 -18.40 -12.99 18.92
C ASP A 286 -17.95 -13.82 20.14
N ASN A 287 -16.65 -13.86 20.43
CA ASN A 287 -16.07 -14.57 21.55
C ASN A 287 -15.66 -13.65 22.69
N ALA A 288 -16.50 -13.52 23.69
CA ALA A 288 -16.25 -12.64 24.85
C ALA A 288 -14.97 -12.98 25.63
N ASP A 289 -14.56 -14.25 25.69
CA ASP A 289 -13.31 -14.66 26.36
C ASP A 289 -12.09 -14.18 25.58
N ASP A 290 -12.15 -14.24 24.24
CA ASP A 290 -11.09 -13.74 23.36
C ASP A 290 -10.95 -12.22 23.49
N VAL A 291 -12.05 -11.47 23.42
CA VAL A 291 -12.08 -10.02 23.65
C VAL A 291 -11.48 -9.67 25.02
N ALA A 292 -11.87 -10.36 26.08
CA ALA A 292 -11.34 -10.12 27.44
C ALA A 292 -9.83 -10.42 27.52
N GLN A 293 -9.31 -11.39 26.76
CA GLN A 293 -7.88 -11.67 26.70
C GLN A 293 -7.09 -10.48 26.10
N TYR A 294 -7.60 -9.85 25.04
CA TYR A 294 -6.97 -8.65 24.45
C TYR A 294 -6.99 -7.47 25.42
N ASP A 295 -8.13 -7.20 26.09
CA ASP A 295 -8.22 -6.13 27.08
C ASP A 295 -7.21 -6.34 28.23
N GLN A 296 -7.08 -7.59 28.73
CA GLN A 296 -6.10 -7.94 29.77
C GLN A 296 -4.66 -7.78 29.27
N ALA A 297 -4.39 -8.15 28.03
CA ALA A 297 -3.05 -8.02 27.45
C ALA A 297 -2.64 -6.56 27.32
N TYR A 298 -3.51 -5.67 26.82
CA TYR A 298 -3.20 -4.24 26.76
C TYR A 298 -3.00 -3.62 28.13
N ALA A 299 -3.83 -3.99 29.12
CA ALA A 299 -3.65 -3.55 30.50
C ALA A 299 -2.28 -4.01 31.05
N ALA A 300 -1.89 -5.27 30.84
CA ALA A 300 -0.60 -5.80 31.28
C ALA A 300 0.59 -5.12 30.57
N LEU A 301 0.46 -4.73 29.31
CA LEU A 301 1.49 -3.95 28.61
C LEU A 301 1.67 -2.56 29.23
N LEU A 302 0.60 -1.91 29.68
CA LEU A 302 0.65 -0.62 30.36
C LEU A 302 1.27 -0.70 31.75
N ASP A 303 1.30 -1.88 32.39
CA ASP A 303 1.98 -2.09 33.67
C ASP A 303 3.51 -2.19 33.53
N LEU A 304 4.04 -2.36 32.32
CA LEU A 304 5.47 -2.35 32.06
C LEU A 304 6.06 -0.95 32.28
N HIS A 305 7.35 -0.92 32.63
CA HIS A 305 8.10 0.33 32.66
C HIS A 305 8.38 0.82 31.24
N LEU A 306 7.48 1.66 30.69
CA LEU A 306 7.51 2.20 29.33
C LEU A 306 7.90 3.68 29.35
N ASP A 307 8.54 4.15 28.28
CA ASP A 307 8.62 5.57 28.00
C ASP A 307 7.27 6.14 27.53
N ALA A 308 7.17 7.47 27.46
CA ALA A 308 5.93 8.15 27.14
C ALA A 308 5.40 7.78 25.75
N SER A 309 6.29 7.71 24.74
CA SER A 309 5.90 7.39 23.36
C SER A 309 5.42 5.95 23.22
N THR A 310 6.09 4.99 23.85
CA THR A 310 5.67 3.58 23.83
C THR A 310 4.33 3.39 24.57
N ARG A 311 4.14 4.10 25.69
CA ARG A 311 2.87 4.08 26.42
C ARG A 311 1.73 4.68 25.59
N ALA A 312 1.96 5.79 24.89
CA ALA A 312 1.02 6.38 23.97
C ALA A 312 0.63 5.41 22.84
N LEU A 313 1.63 4.69 22.28
CA LEU A 313 1.43 3.70 21.23
C LEU A 313 0.49 2.56 21.69
N VAL A 314 0.72 2.01 22.88
CA VAL A 314 -0.16 0.96 23.45
C VAL A 314 -1.58 1.47 23.64
N LEU A 315 -1.76 2.71 24.11
CA LEU A 315 -3.07 3.35 24.28
C LEU A 315 -3.78 3.56 22.92
N CYS A 316 -3.07 3.99 21.88
CA CYS A 316 -3.63 4.13 20.54
C CYS A 316 -4.08 2.77 19.97
N TRP A 317 -3.31 1.71 20.17
CA TRP A 317 -3.69 0.36 19.72
C TRP A 317 -4.90 -0.19 20.49
N TRP A 318 -5.01 0.11 21.79
CA TRP A 318 -6.19 -0.27 22.57
C TRP A 318 -7.43 0.51 22.08
N ALA A 319 -7.28 1.81 21.80
CA ALA A 319 -8.34 2.59 21.20
C ALA A 319 -8.77 2.06 19.83
N MET A 320 -7.81 1.60 19.00
CA MET A 320 -8.11 0.96 17.71
C MET A 320 -8.87 -0.35 17.88
N LEU A 321 -8.53 -1.17 18.89
CA LEU A 321 -9.30 -2.36 19.25
C LEU A 321 -10.75 -2.01 19.57
N ASP A 322 -10.96 -1.01 20.44
CA ASP A 322 -12.31 -0.55 20.82
C ASP A 322 -13.10 -0.03 19.61
N TYR A 323 -12.44 0.67 18.70
CA TYR A 323 -13.04 1.12 17.44
C TYR A 323 -13.56 -0.05 16.60
N HIS A 324 -12.76 -1.10 16.44
CA HIS A 324 -13.16 -2.29 15.65
C HIS A 324 -14.27 -3.08 16.34
N LEU A 325 -14.21 -3.25 17.65
CA LEU A 325 -15.22 -3.97 18.42
C LEU A 325 -16.50 -3.16 18.64
N GLY A 326 -16.37 -1.82 18.70
CA GLY A 326 -17.49 -0.92 18.89
C GLY A 326 -18.25 -0.57 17.63
N ARG A 327 -17.78 -1.02 16.46
CA ARG A 327 -18.40 -0.74 15.16
C ARG A 327 -19.22 -1.93 14.69
N ASP A 328 -20.53 -1.80 14.71
CA ASP A 328 -21.46 -2.77 14.15
C ASP A 328 -22.00 -2.25 12.79
N GLU A 329 -21.87 -3.06 11.73
CA GLU A 329 -22.37 -2.77 10.39
C GLU A 329 -23.55 -3.70 10.06
N PRO A 330 -24.78 -3.37 10.50
CA PRO A 330 -25.95 -4.11 10.08
C PRO A 330 -26.17 -3.93 8.57
N GLN A 331 -26.83 -4.89 7.94
CA GLN A 331 -27.02 -5.00 6.47
C GLN A 331 -27.68 -3.78 5.77
N GLU A 332 -28.03 -2.71 6.48
CA GLU A 332 -28.74 -1.54 5.98
C GLU A 332 -27.90 -0.25 5.84
N ASN A 333 -26.59 -0.33 5.68
CA ASN A 333 -25.69 0.84 5.53
C ASN A 333 -25.70 1.83 6.71
N GLN A 334 -26.16 1.45 7.90
CA GLN A 334 -26.06 2.27 9.11
C GLN A 334 -25.02 1.66 10.05
N VAL A 335 -23.98 2.39 10.33
CA VAL A 335 -22.98 2.00 11.33
C VAL A 335 -23.54 2.35 12.71
N HIS A 336 -23.68 1.34 13.58
CA HIS A 336 -23.99 1.54 14.99
C HIS A 336 -22.69 1.49 15.81
N TRP A 337 -22.59 2.41 16.77
CA TRP A 337 -21.41 2.52 17.61
C TRP A 337 -21.76 2.10 19.04
N ASP A 338 -20.97 1.18 19.63
CA ASP A 338 -21.06 0.88 21.06
C ASP A 338 -20.53 2.08 21.87
N PRO A 339 -21.40 2.77 22.63
CA PRO A 339 -20.99 3.99 23.33
C PRO A 339 -19.96 3.72 24.43
N VAL A 340 -19.92 2.53 25.01
CA VAL A 340 -18.97 2.16 26.06
C VAL A 340 -17.57 1.99 25.46
N ARG A 341 -17.46 1.23 24.37
CA ARG A 341 -16.21 1.03 23.66
C ARG A 341 -15.67 2.35 23.11
N MET A 342 -16.51 3.16 22.47
CA MET A 342 -16.08 4.44 21.90
C MET A 342 -15.67 5.46 22.99
N ALA A 343 -16.34 5.46 24.16
CA ALA A 343 -15.91 6.28 25.28
C ALA A 343 -14.55 5.83 25.85
N HIS A 344 -14.29 4.52 25.92
CA HIS A 344 -12.98 4.00 26.33
C HIS A 344 -11.89 4.31 25.30
N ALA A 345 -12.17 4.18 24.01
CA ALA A 345 -11.27 4.58 22.94
C ALA A 345 -10.87 6.06 23.06
N HIS A 346 -11.85 6.94 23.27
CA HIS A 346 -11.59 8.36 23.50
C HIS A 346 -10.71 8.62 24.73
N ASP A 347 -10.97 7.95 25.88
CA ASP A 347 -10.16 8.08 27.09
C ASP A 347 -8.70 7.61 26.86
N CYS A 348 -8.50 6.51 26.13
CA CYS A 348 -7.18 6.05 25.72
C CYS A 348 -6.46 7.09 24.85
N LEU A 349 -7.14 7.66 23.85
CA LEU A 349 -6.57 8.67 22.96
C LEU A 349 -6.26 9.98 23.69
N ALA A 350 -7.09 10.41 24.64
CA ALA A 350 -6.83 11.59 25.47
C ALA A 350 -5.57 11.40 26.33
N LYS A 351 -5.39 10.20 26.91
CA LYS A 351 -4.17 9.85 27.67
C LYS A 351 -2.95 9.76 26.73
N ALA A 352 -3.10 9.17 25.54
CA ALA A 352 -2.04 9.10 24.54
C ALA A 352 -1.60 10.49 24.07
N PHE A 353 -2.55 11.38 23.82
CA PHE A 353 -2.29 12.78 23.43
C PHE A 353 -1.49 13.53 24.49
N ALA A 354 -1.80 13.34 25.76
CA ALA A 354 -1.05 13.97 26.84
C ALA A 354 0.40 13.47 26.96
N LEU A 355 0.70 12.27 26.43
CA LEU A 355 2.02 11.66 26.46
C LEU A 355 2.83 11.96 25.19
N ASP A 356 2.22 11.78 24.02
CA ASP A 356 2.82 11.96 22.69
C ASP A 356 1.74 12.31 21.64
N PRO A 357 1.52 13.60 21.35
CA PRO A 357 0.55 14.03 20.34
C PRO A 357 0.77 13.43 18.94
N ALA A 358 2.04 13.18 18.60
CA ALA A 358 2.37 12.64 17.30
C ALA A 358 1.93 11.19 17.14
N CYS A 359 1.99 10.41 18.20
CA CYS A 359 1.50 9.03 18.19
C CYS A 359 -0.01 8.97 17.87
N VAL A 360 -0.80 9.93 18.38
CA VAL A 360 -2.24 10.00 18.07
C VAL A 360 -2.49 10.30 16.59
N ILE A 361 -1.66 11.14 15.97
CA ILE A 361 -1.76 11.41 14.51
C ILE A 361 -1.44 10.17 13.68
N GLU A 362 -0.40 9.42 14.05
CA GLU A 362 0.06 8.28 13.27
C GLU A 362 -0.82 7.04 13.46
N GLU A 363 -1.29 6.81 14.68
CA GLU A 363 -1.92 5.54 15.05
C GLU A 363 -3.40 5.68 15.48
N GLY A 364 -3.85 6.88 15.82
CA GLY A 364 -5.15 7.08 16.46
C GLY A 364 -6.10 8.08 15.79
N LEU A 365 -5.65 8.79 14.74
CA LEU A 365 -6.43 9.88 14.15
C LEU A 365 -7.79 9.41 13.61
N THR A 366 -7.83 8.28 12.91
CA THR A 366 -9.08 7.70 12.39
C THR A 366 -10.07 7.36 13.50
N VAL A 367 -9.56 6.82 14.62
CA VAL A 367 -10.42 6.48 15.78
C VAL A 367 -10.95 7.75 16.43
N LEU A 368 -10.10 8.77 16.58
CA LEU A 368 -10.49 10.06 17.17
C LEU A 368 -11.51 10.78 16.27
N GLU A 369 -11.35 10.73 14.96
CA GLU A 369 -12.32 11.20 13.99
C GLU A 369 -13.67 10.50 14.18
N ALA A 370 -13.68 9.17 14.29
CA ALA A 370 -14.90 8.40 14.51
C ALA A 370 -15.59 8.77 15.83
N CYS A 371 -14.82 8.94 16.93
CA CYS A 371 -15.36 9.38 18.21
C CYS A 371 -16.00 10.78 18.12
N ALA A 372 -15.35 11.71 17.40
CA ALA A 372 -15.79 13.08 17.30
C ALA A 372 -16.99 13.27 16.34
N LEU A 373 -16.97 12.59 15.17
CA LEU A 373 -17.90 12.88 14.08
C LEU A 373 -19.08 11.92 14.00
N PHE A 374 -18.90 10.67 14.41
CA PHE A 374 -19.89 9.61 14.16
C PHE A 374 -20.46 9.00 15.45
N ALA A 375 -19.61 8.70 16.43
CA ALA A 375 -20.04 8.14 17.71
C ALA A 375 -20.46 9.22 18.72
N HIS A 376 -20.19 10.50 18.42
CA HIS A 376 -20.57 11.67 19.24
C HIS A 376 -20.17 11.53 20.72
N VAL A 377 -18.92 11.08 20.97
CA VAL A 377 -18.39 10.96 22.32
C VAL A 377 -18.14 12.34 22.93
N ASP A 378 -18.59 12.55 24.15
CA ASP A 378 -18.42 13.85 24.83
C ASP A 378 -16.94 14.27 24.89
N GLY A 379 -16.64 15.47 24.41
CA GLY A 379 -15.30 16.05 24.41
C GLY A 379 -14.37 15.60 23.28
N ALA A 380 -14.80 14.65 22.43
CA ALA A 380 -13.96 14.15 21.35
C ALA A 380 -13.70 15.19 20.26
N ASP A 381 -14.65 16.07 19.97
CA ASP A 381 -14.51 17.22 19.08
C ASP A 381 -13.44 18.21 19.57
N THR A 382 -13.42 18.46 20.87
CA THR A 382 -12.40 19.30 21.51
C THR A 382 -11.02 18.66 21.44
N LEU A 383 -10.90 17.36 21.72
CA LEU A 383 -9.64 16.63 21.62
C LEU A 383 -9.15 16.59 20.17
N PHE A 384 -10.04 16.35 19.20
CA PHE A 384 -9.72 16.35 17.77
C PHE A 384 -9.13 17.69 17.32
N SER A 385 -9.77 18.79 17.72
CA SER A 385 -9.28 20.14 17.49
C SER A 385 -7.89 20.38 18.10
N GLN A 386 -7.69 19.98 19.35
CA GLN A 386 -6.41 20.14 20.06
C GLN A 386 -5.29 19.31 19.40
N VAL A 387 -5.58 18.08 19.01
CA VAL A 387 -4.63 17.22 18.30
C VAL A 387 -4.20 17.88 16.99
N LEU A 388 -5.13 18.30 16.14
CA LEU A 388 -4.82 18.98 14.88
C LEU A 388 -4.00 20.26 15.10
N ALA A 389 -4.38 21.09 16.06
CA ALA A 389 -3.67 22.33 16.37
C ALA A 389 -2.24 22.10 16.86
N SER A 390 -2.01 21.02 17.63
CA SER A 390 -0.69 20.69 18.16
C SER A 390 0.31 20.24 17.12
N VAL A 391 -0.17 19.76 15.97
CA VAL A 391 0.67 19.15 14.91
C VAL A 391 0.75 19.99 13.63
N GLU A 392 -0.03 21.04 13.51
CA GLU A 392 -0.16 21.85 12.29
C GLU A 392 1.17 22.32 11.69
N ASP A 393 2.11 22.69 12.55
CA ASP A 393 3.40 23.23 12.10
C ASP A 393 4.38 22.14 11.60
N TRP A 394 4.15 20.87 11.92
CA TRP A 394 5.17 19.86 11.70
C TRP A 394 4.67 18.53 11.10
N THR A 395 3.35 18.31 11.06
CA THR A 395 2.82 17.07 10.49
C THR A 395 3.09 16.97 8.99
N ASP A 396 3.38 15.77 8.53
CA ASP A 396 3.42 15.36 7.14
C ASP A 396 2.37 14.28 6.84
N SER A 397 1.52 13.91 7.82
CA SER A 397 0.40 13.01 7.61
C SER A 397 -0.62 13.60 6.63
N ALA A 398 -0.87 12.88 5.52
CA ALA A 398 -1.84 13.28 4.50
C ALA A 398 -3.24 13.48 5.11
N HIS A 399 -3.64 12.57 6.01
CA HIS A 399 -4.93 12.62 6.69
C HIS A 399 -5.06 13.88 7.58
N ALA A 400 -4.06 14.16 8.42
CA ALA A 400 -4.05 15.35 9.27
C ALA A 400 -4.01 16.64 8.45
N LEU A 401 -3.19 16.68 7.38
CA LEU A 401 -3.10 17.84 6.48
C LEU A 401 -4.43 18.11 5.76
N ALA A 402 -5.18 17.07 5.40
CA ALA A 402 -6.50 17.22 4.79
C ALA A 402 -7.50 17.87 5.75
N TRP A 403 -7.55 17.42 7.00
CA TRP A 403 -8.39 18.04 8.04
C TRP A 403 -7.96 19.47 8.35
N LEU A 404 -6.66 19.74 8.43
CA LEU A 404 -6.13 21.10 8.62
C LEU A 404 -6.49 22.02 7.46
N ALA A 405 -6.43 21.53 6.21
CA ALA A 405 -6.87 22.29 5.04
C ALA A 405 -8.34 22.69 5.15
N ALA A 406 -9.22 21.74 5.48
CA ALA A 406 -10.64 21.98 5.66
C ALA A 406 -10.92 22.96 6.83
N ALA A 407 -10.23 22.78 7.95
CA ALA A 407 -10.36 23.63 9.11
C ALA A 407 -9.95 25.09 8.82
N ARG A 408 -8.83 25.29 8.13
CA ARG A 408 -8.33 26.62 7.75
C ARG A 408 -9.14 27.25 6.60
N GLN A 409 -9.72 26.46 5.71
CA GLN A 409 -10.57 26.97 4.63
C GLN A 409 -11.91 27.51 5.17
N SER A 410 -12.50 26.82 6.15
CA SER A 410 -13.88 27.06 6.57
C SER A 410 -14.03 27.55 8.01
N GLY A 411 -12.94 27.71 8.75
CA GLY A 411 -12.98 28.13 10.15
C GLY A 411 -13.59 27.08 11.11
N LEU A 412 -13.45 25.80 10.77
CA LEU A 412 -13.96 24.70 11.58
C LEU A 412 -13.08 24.43 12.79
N PHE A 413 -13.63 23.77 13.81
CA PHE A 413 -12.91 23.34 15.02
C PHE A 413 -12.16 24.47 15.74
N GLY A 414 -12.65 25.72 15.63
CA GLY A 414 -12.04 26.89 16.28
C GLY A 414 -10.80 27.45 15.55
N PHE A 415 -10.43 26.92 14.39
CA PHE A 415 -9.37 27.48 13.57
C PHE A 415 -9.80 28.79 12.91
N SER A 416 -8.89 29.77 12.83
CA SER A 416 -9.13 30.97 12.02
C SER A 416 -9.04 30.64 10.53
N VAL A 417 -9.90 31.25 9.72
CA VAL A 417 -9.85 31.14 8.26
C VAL A 417 -8.52 31.71 7.73
N ASP A 418 -7.79 30.89 6.97
CA ASP A 418 -6.56 31.24 6.29
C ASP A 418 -6.45 30.44 4.97
N ALA A 419 -6.88 31.06 3.87
CA ALA A 419 -6.91 30.39 2.56
C ALA A 419 -5.51 30.03 2.02
N ALA A 420 -4.47 30.79 2.39
CA ALA A 420 -3.11 30.49 1.95
C ALA A 420 -2.56 29.26 2.65
N LEU A 421 -2.80 29.16 3.97
CA LEU A 421 -2.40 28.00 4.78
C LEU A 421 -3.25 26.77 4.40
N ALA A 422 -4.56 26.93 4.19
CA ALA A 422 -5.43 25.86 3.69
C ALA A 422 -4.93 25.27 2.36
N THR A 423 -4.57 26.11 1.40
CA THR A 423 -4.01 25.68 0.09
C THR A 423 -2.68 24.94 0.29
N ARG A 424 -1.84 25.41 1.20
CA ARG A 424 -0.56 24.74 1.50
C ARG A 424 -0.78 23.36 2.10
N HIS A 425 -1.69 23.22 3.06
CA HIS A 425 -2.04 21.94 3.68
C HIS A 425 -2.64 20.97 2.67
N LEU A 426 -3.55 21.45 1.81
CA LEU A 426 -4.14 20.60 0.77
C LEU A 426 -3.09 20.08 -0.22
N ARG A 427 -2.13 20.91 -0.64
CA ARG A 427 -1.02 20.46 -1.48
C ARG A 427 -0.15 19.43 -0.76
N GLY A 428 0.14 19.63 0.53
CA GLY A 428 0.85 18.66 1.35
C GLY A 428 0.11 17.33 1.42
N ALA A 429 -1.20 17.36 1.69
CA ALA A 429 -2.04 16.17 1.71
C ALA A 429 -1.99 15.40 0.38
N LEU A 430 -2.17 16.10 -0.75
CA LEU A 430 -2.09 15.50 -2.09
C LEU A 430 -0.72 14.90 -2.41
N ALA A 431 0.36 15.53 -1.96
CA ALA A 431 1.71 15.02 -2.18
C ALA A 431 2.01 13.76 -1.36
N MET A 432 1.48 13.70 -0.12
CA MET A 432 1.73 12.60 0.81
C MET A 432 0.73 11.44 0.69
N ALA A 433 -0.50 11.69 0.25
CA ALA A 433 -1.54 10.67 0.17
C ALA A 433 -1.13 9.38 -0.59
N PRO A 434 -0.42 9.46 -1.73
CA PRO A 434 0.04 8.24 -2.41
C PRO A 434 1.17 7.50 -1.68
N GLU A 435 1.91 8.18 -0.77
CA GLU A 435 2.98 7.57 0.02
C GLU A 435 2.42 6.85 1.26
N GLU A 436 1.29 7.33 1.79
CA GLU A 436 0.63 6.82 2.99
C GLU A 436 -0.59 5.94 2.67
N ASP A 437 -0.94 5.79 1.40
CA ASP A 437 -2.16 5.11 0.93
C ASP A 437 -3.44 5.70 1.56
N VAL A 438 -3.49 7.02 1.68
CA VAL A 438 -4.63 7.75 2.24
C VAL A 438 -5.59 8.16 1.14
N ASP A 439 -6.86 7.83 1.32
CA ASP A 439 -7.95 8.30 0.46
C ASP A 439 -8.50 9.65 0.95
N LEU A 440 -8.04 10.73 0.33
CA LEU A 440 -8.48 12.08 0.67
C LEU A 440 -9.96 12.32 0.39
N SER A 441 -10.55 11.58 -0.56
CA SER A 441 -11.98 11.69 -0.85
C SER A 441 -12.84 11.22 0.32
N THR A 442 -12.36 10.26 1.11
CA THR A 442 -13.02 9.81 2.34
C THR A 442 -13.05 10.91 3.38
N VAL A 443 -11.95 11.64 3.58
CA VAL A 443 -11.91 12.80 4.51
C VAL A 443 -12.92 13.87 4.07
N ALA A 444 -12.96 14.20 2.79
CA ALA A 444 -13.90 15.16 2.23
C ALA A 444 -15.36 14.70 2.34
N ALA A 445 -15.64 13.41 2.12
CA ALA A 445 -16.96 12.81 2.30
C ALA A 445 -17.41 12.83 3.77
N ASN A 446 -16.51 12.50 4.71
CA ASN A 446 -16.77 12.57 6.14
C ASN A 446 -17.08 14.01 6.58
N LEU A 447 -16.28 14.97 6.09
CA LEU A 447 -16.52 16.39 6.30
C LEU A 447 -17.90 16.81 5.76
N PHE A 448 -18.26 16.36 4.57
CA PHE A 448 -19.55 16.64 3.93
C PHE A 448 -20.73 16.09 4.74
N CYS A 449 -20.65 14.82 5.13
CA CYS A 449 -21.75 14.10 5.78
C CYS A 449 -21.91 14.50 7.27
N ALA A 450 -20.81 14.69 7.99
CA ALA A 450 -20.85 14.79 9.46
C ALA A 450 -20.63 16.20 10.01
N VAL A 451 -19.99 17.11 9.24
CA VAL A 451 -19.59 18.42 9.79
C VAL A 451 -20.20 19.58 9.00
N SER A 452 -19.92 19.67 7.72
CA SER A 452 -20.33 20.80 6.88
C SER A 452 -20.40 20.40 5.40
N ALA A 453 -21.61 20.20 4.88
CA ALA A 453 -21.80 19.88 3.47
C ALA A 453 -21.16 20.92 2.51
N PRO A 454 -21.23 22.25 2.75
CA PRO A 454 -20.53 23.22 1.92
C PRO A 454 -18.99 23.06 1.96
N ALA A 455 -18.41 22.79 3.13
CA ALA A 455 -16.97 22.63 3.29
C ALA A 455 -16.47 21.32 2.62
N GLY A 456 -17.20 20.22 2.82
CA GLY A 456 -16.89 18.95 2.19
C GLY A 456 -16.99 18.99 0.67
N LEU A 457 -18.04 19.62 0.14
CA LEU A 457 -18.19 19.86 -1.30
C LEU A 457 -17.03 20.68 -1.85
N GLN A 458 -16.66 21.78 -1.17
CA GLN A 458 -15.54 22.62 -1.61
C GLN A 458 -14.23 21.81 -1.64
N MET A 459 -13.96 21.00 -0.62
CA MET A 459 -12.79 20.14 -0.58
C MET A 459 -12.79 19.12 -1.70
N LEU A 460 -13.91 18.44 -1.99
CA LEU A 460 -14.02 17.53 -3.13
C LEU A 460 -13.75 18.24 -4.46
N LEU A 461 -14.25 19.46 -4.62
CA LEU A 461 -14.03 20.27 -5.84
C LEU A 461 -12.54 20.65 -5.98
N ASP A 462 -11.89 21.04 -4.90
CA ASP A 462 -10.47 21.42 -4.90
C ASP A 462 -9.56 20.21 -5.19
N LEU A 463 -9.85 19.07 -4.57
CA LEU A 463 -9.13 17.81 -4.83
C LEU A 463 -9.35 17.33 -6.28
N GLY A 464 -10.59 17.34 -6.75
CA GLY A 464 -10.91 16.98 -8.14
C GLY A 464 -10.27 17.94 -9.17
N ALA A 465 -10.21 19.24 -8.85
CA ALA A 465 -9.51 20.21 -9.69
C ALA A 465 -7.98 20.00 -9.70
N ALA A 466 -7.43 19.48 -8.61
CA ALA A 466 -6.02 19.09 -8.50
C ALA A 466 -5.69 17.76 -9.22
N GLY A 467 -6.70 17.04 -9.70
CA GLY A 467 -6.51 15.81 -10.48
C GLY A 467 -6.68 14.51 -9.68
N ASP A 468 -7.21 14.56 -8.45
CA ASP A 468 -7.45 13.36 -7.64
C ASP A 468 -8.62 12.53 -8.20
N PRO A 469 -8.36 11.30 -8.72
CA PRO A 469 -9.41 10.51 -9.38
C PRO A 469 -10.52 10.07 -8.42
N ARG A 470 -10.17 9.71 -7.16
CA ARG A 470 -11.13 9.24 -6.16
C ARG A 470 -12.11 10.34 -5.76
N SER A 471 -11.62 11.58 -5.61
CA SER A 471 -12.49 12.74 -5.36
C SER A 471 -13.40 13.07 -6.55
N MET A 472 -12.93 12.89 -7.79
CA MET A 472 -13.76 13.01 -8.97
C MET A 472 -14.88 11.95 -8.99
N ALA A 473 -14.57 10.69 -8.63
CA ALA A 473 -15.55 9.61 -8.50
C ALA A 473 -16.59 9.93 -7.41
N THR A 474 -16.15 10.43 -6.27
CA THR A 474 -17.04 10.86 -5.17
C THR A 474 -17.96 12.02 -5.60
N LEU A 475 -17.46 12.96 -6.41
CA LEU A 475 -18.30 14.03 -6.99
C LEU A 475 -19.34 13.47 -7.97
N VAL A 476 -19.00 12.46 -8.76
CA VAL A 476 -19.97 11.75 -9.63
C VAL A 476 -21.09 11.16 -8.79
N ASP A 477 -20.76 10.46 -7.70
CA ASP A 477 -21.77 9.85 -6.83
C ASP A 477 -22.60 10.92 -6.08
N LEU A 478 -21.98 12.01 -5.63
CA LEU A 478 -22.69 13.13 -5.02
C LEU A 478 -23.72 13.77 -5.96
N TYR A 479 -23.36 14.00 -7.24
CA TYR A 479 -24.28 14.56 -8.22
C TYR A 479 -25.31 13.54 -8.74
N ARG A 480 -25.16 12.24 -8.40
CA ARG A 480 -26.23 11.23 -8.46
C ARG A 480 -27.14 11.27 -7.23
N GLY A 481 -26.81 12.06 -6.24
CA GLY A 481 -27.54 12.23 -4.99
C GLY A 481 -27.08 11.29 -3.88
N ARG A 482 -25.83 10.78 -3.90
CA ARG A 482 -25.35 9.82 -2.90
C ARG A 482 -23.88 10.07 -2.55
N VAL A 483 -23.54 10.08 -1.27
CA VAL A 483 -22.16 10.14 -0.79
C VAL A 483 -22.04 9.48 0.58
N GLY A 484 -20.94 8.78 0.85
CA GLY A 484 -20.71 8.11 2.14
C GLY A 484 -21.83 7.12 2.53
N GLY A 485 -22.49 6.50 1.56
CA GLY A 485 -23.62 5.59 1.81
C GLY A 485 -24.96 6.28 2.13
N GLN A 486 -25.00 7.61 2.17
CA GLN A 486 -26.19 8.42 2.49
C GLN A 486 -26.77 9.06 1.21
N ASP A 487 -28.10 9.28 1.21
CA ASP A 487 -28.81 9.91 0.09
C ASP A 487 -28.92 11.43 0.29
N PHE A 488 -28.53 12.18 -0.75
CA PHE A 488 -28.57 13.65 -0.81
C PHE A 488 -29.29 14.12 -2.06
N PRO A 489 -30.64 13.96 -2.17
CA PRO A 489 -31.38 14.26 -3.39
C PRO A 489 -31.32 15.73 -3.82
N ALA A 490 -30.99 16.65 -2.90
CA ALA A 490 -30.82 18.07 -3.19
C ALA A 490 -29.59 18.37 -4.08
N PHE A 491 -28.65 17.42 -4.21
CA PHE A 491 -27.44 17.58 -5.01
C PHE A 491 -27.52 16.89 -6.37
N ILE A 492 -28.63 16.25 -6.71
CA ILE A 492 -28.78 15.60 -8.03
C ILE A 492 -28.69 16.64 -9.13
N ASP A 493 -27.64 16.49 -9.95
CA ASP A 493 -27.38 17.36 -11.12
C ASP A 493 -26.76 16.52 -12.26
N PRO A 494 -27.55 16.08 -13.26
CA PRO A 494 -27.08 15.25 -14.36
C PRO A 494 -25.99 15.91 -15.21
N ALA A 495 -25.96 17.26 -15.28
CA ALA A 495 -24.95 17.98 -16.06
C ALA A 495 -23.59 17.94 -15.37
N GLN A 496 -23.56 18.16 -14.04
CA GLN A 496 -22.36 18.01 -13.24
C GLN A 496 -21.89 16.55 -13.17
N GLU A 497 -22.80 15.61 -12.97
CA GLU A 497 -22.52 14.17 -13.01
C GLU A 497 -21.77 13.80 -14.30
N SER A 498 -22.32 14.20 -15.47
CA SER A 498 -21.68 13.92 -16.76
C SER A 498 -20.29 14.58 -16.88
N ALA A 499 -20.16 15.84 -16.47
CA ALA A 499 -18.91 16.56 -16.56
C ALA A 499 -17.81 15.93 -15.68
N TRP A 500 -18.13 15.51 -14.47
CA TRP A 500 -17.19 14.86 -13.57
C TRP A 500 -16.89 13.40 -13.98
N THR A 501 -17.87 12.69 -14.56
CA THR A 501 -17.67 11.36 -15.16
C THR A 501 -16.58 11.42 -16.24
N GLU A 502 -16.67 12.38 -17.18
CA GLU A 502 -15.65 12.52 -18.24
C GLU A 502 -14.26 12.87 -17.68
N ARG A 503 -14.20 13.70 -16.64
CA ARG A 503 -12.94 14.05 -15.97
C ARG A 503 -12.34 12.85 -15.24
N ALA A 504 -13.14 12.09 -14.51
CA ALA A 504 -12.71 10.89 -13.79
C ALA A 504 -12.21 9.81 -14.76
N ILE A 505 -12.87 9.61 -15.89
CA ILE A 505 -12.43 8.72 -16.97
C ILE A 505 -11.08 9.18 -17.53
N ALA A 506 -10.91 10.48 -17.77
CA ALA A 506 -9.66 11.06 -18.28
C ALA A 506 -8.53 10.92 -17.25
N ALA A 507 -8.83 11.05 -15.96
CA ALA A 507 -7.89 10.87 -14.86
C ALA A 507 -7.56 9.39 -14.55
N GLY A 508 -8.29 8.42 -15.13
CA GLY A 508 -8.00 7.00 -14.98
C GLY A 508 -8.69 6.31 -13.80
N ASP A 509 -9.79 6.87 -13.28
CA ASP A 509 -10.56 6.17 -12.25
C ASP A 509 -11.25 4.93 -12.83
N LEU A 510 -10.72 3.75 -12.47
CA LEU A 510 -11.17 2.48 -13.04
C LEU A 510 -12.60 2.12 -12.64
N VAL A 511 -13.08 2.60 -11.50
CA VAL A 511 -14.46 2.34 -11.04
C VAL A 511 -15.45 3.14 -11.88
N VAL A 512 -15.16 4.42 -12.13
CA VAL A 512 -16.00 5.26 -13.00
C VAL A 512 -15.94 4.76 -14.43
N ILE A 513 -14.77 4.33 -14.92
CA ILE A 513 -14.61 3.72 -16.25
C ILE A 513 -15.47 2.46 -16.36
N TYR A 514 -15.40 1.54 -15.38
CA TYR A 514 -16.20 0.34 -15.34
C TYR A 514 -17.71 0.63 -15.31
N ASN A 515 -18.14 1.53 -14.41
CA ASN A 515 -19.54 1.91 -14.28
C ASN A 515 -20.09 2.52 -15.59
N ARG A 516 -19.27 3.34 -16.26
CA ARG A 516 -19.64 3.92 -17.56
C ARG A 516 -19.73 2.84 -18.64
N ALA A 517 -18.81 1.89 -18.67
CA ALA A 517 -18.87 0.75 -19.58
C ALA A 517 -20.16 -0.06 -19.38
N TRP A 518 -20.53 -0.31 -18.12
CA TRP A 518 -21.76 -1.02 -17.77
C TRP A 518 -23.02 -0.26 -18.21
N GLN A 519 -23.10 1.05 -17.95
CA GLN A 519 -24.22 1.90 -18.39
C GLN A 519 -24.39 1.91 -19.92
N LEU A 520 -23.29 1.97 -20.67
CA LEU A 520 -23.32 1.91 -22.13
C LEU A 520 -23.81 0.54 -22.63
N GLY A 521 -23.41 -0.55 -21.95
CA GLY A 521 -23.90 -1.89 -22.24
C GLY A 521 -25.41 -2.01 -22.01
N GLN A 522 -25.90 -1.50 -20.90
CA GLN A 522 -27.34 -1.47 -20.59
C GLN A 522 -28.12 -0.59 -21.58
N ALA A 523 -27.57 0.56 -21.98
CA ALA A 523 -28.19 1.41 -22.99
C ALA A 523 -28.27 0.70 -24.36
N PHE A 524 -27.23 -0.06 -24.72
CA PHE A 524 -27.22 -0.87 -25.94
C PHE A 524 -28.29 -1.99 -25.91
N GLU A 525 -28.50 -2.66 -24.78
CA GLU A 525 -29.54 -3.68 -24.63
C GLU A 525 -30.95 -3.09 -24.81
N GLN A 526 -31.16 -1.86 -24.37
CA GLN A 526 -32.45 -1.15 -24.52
C GLN A 526 -32.64 -0.57 -25.92
N ASN A 527 -31.59 -0.06 -26.54
CA ASN A 527 -31.59 0.52 -27.87
C ASN A 527 -30.28 0.15 -28.61
N PRO A 528 -30.28 -0.90 -29.45
CA PRO A 528 -29.06 -1.40 -30.10
C PRO A 528 -28.45 -0.42 -31.08
N GLU A 529 -27.57 0.46 -30.58
CA GLU A 529 -26.73 1.34 -31.39
C GLU A 529 -25.27 0.80 -31.37
N PRO A 530 -24.72 0.39 -32.52
CA PRO A 530 -23.34 -0.22 -32.56
C PRO A 530 -22.25 0.59 -31.89
N GLY A 531 -22.38 1.92 -31.90
CA GLY A 531 -21.44 2.82 -31.23
C GLY A 531 -21.42 2.67 -29.71
N LEU A 532 -22.54 2.37 -29.07
CA LEU A 532 -22.63 2.16 -27.61
C LEU A 532 -21.89 0.88 -27.19
N GLN A 533 -22.08 -0.20 -27.92
CA GLN A 533 -21.37 -1.45 -27.64
C GLN A 533 -19.86 -1.31 -27.82
N GLN A 534 -19.43 -0.64 -28.89
CA GLN A 534 -18.00 -0.41 -29.14
C GLN A 534 -17.36 0.43 -28.03
N GLN A 535 -18.05 1.49 -27.57
CA GLN A 535 -17.56 2.30 -26.45
C GLN A 535 -17.51 1.49 -25.16
N SER A 536 -18.55 0.70 -24.84
CA SER A 536 -18.56 -0.18 -23.68
C SER A 536 -17.38 -1.17 -23.69
N ARG A 537 -17.13 -1.82 -24.83
CA ARG A 537 -15.99 -2.73 -25.02
C ARG A 537 -14.65 -2.03 -24.79
N ALA A 538 -14.46 -0.82 -25.34
CA ALA A 538 -13.23 -0.06 -25.18
C ALA A 538 -12.94 0.31 -23.71
N LEU A 539 -13.97 0.69 -22.96
CA LEU A 539 -13.84 1.02 -21.54
C LEU A 539 -13.59 -0.23 -20.67
N TYR A 540 -14.28 -1.35 -20.94
CA TYR A 540 -13.95 -2.61 -20.25
C TYR A 540 -12.54 -3.09 -20.56
N ARG A 541 -12.07 -2.95 -21.82
CA ARG A 541 -10.69 -3.25 -22.21
C ARG A 541 -9.71 -2.44 -21.38
N ARG A 542 -9.96 -1.16 -21.25
CA ARG A 542 -9.14 -0.30 -20.42
C ARG A 542 -9.08 -0.78 -18.96
N CYS A 543 -10.22 -1.18 -18.38
CA CYS A 543 -10.23 -1.78 -17.04
C CYS A 543 -9.44 -3.08 -16.97
N VAL A 544 -9.51 -3.95 -17.99
CA VAL A 544 -8.74 -5.20 -18.05
C VAL A 544 -7.24 -4.94 -18.12
N ASP A 545 -6.83 -3.96 -18.91
CA ASP A 545 -5.42 -3.64 -19.16
C ASP A 545 -4.76 -2.90 -17.97
N GLU A 546 -5.52 -2.02 -17.30
CA GLU A 546 -5.00 -1.13 -16.25
C GLU A 546 -5.22 -1.65 -14.82
N ALA A 547 -6.32 -2.43 -14.57
CA ALA A 547 -6.63 -2.92 -13.23
C ALA A 547 -5.68 -4.04 -12.78
N ALA A 548 -5.29 -4.01 -11.52
CA ALA A 548 -4.59 -5.12 -10.89
C ALA A 548 -5.57 -6.23 -10.45
N PRO A 549 -5.13 -7.48 -10.29
CA PRO A 549 -6.02 -8.61 -9.93
C PRO A 549 -6.83 -8.43 -8.63
N HIS A 550 -6.34 -7.61 -7.70
CA HIS A 550 -7.01 -7.28 -6.44
C HIS A 550 -7.98 -6.10 -6.55
N ASP A 551 -7.92 -5.33 -7.65
CA ASP A 551 -8.86 -4.23 -7.87
C ASP A 551 -10.29 -4.77 -7.99
N ARG A 552 -11.23 -4.12 -7.29
CA ARG A 552 -12.64 -4.54 -7.29
C ARG A 552 -13.28 -4.58 -8.68
N VAL A 553 -12.71 -3.88 -9.66
CA VAL A 553 -13.20 -3.86 -11.05
C VAL A 553 -12.56 -4.91 -11.95
N TRP A 554 -11.44 -5.52 -11.53
CA TRP A 554 -10.67 -6.45 -12.36
C TRP A 554 -11.52 -7.66 -12.80
N ARG A 555 -12.09 -8.38 -11.83
CA ARG A 555 -12.90 -9.57 -12.12
C ARG A 555 -14.16 -9.25 -12.92
N PRO A 556 -15.00 -8.26 -12.51
CA PRO A 556 -16.21 -7.95 -13.27
C PRO A 556 -15.91 -7.36 -14.66
N ALA A 557 -14.81 -6.64 -14.86
CA ALA A 557 -14.40 -6.15 -16.19
C ALA A 557 -14.03 -7.30 -17.13
N HIS A 558 -13.21 -8.26 -16.65
CA HIS A 558 -12.88 -9.47 -17.42
C HIS A 558 -14.13 -10.26 -17.76
N LYS A 559 -15.06 -10.50 -16.81
CA LYS A 559 -16.31 -11.20 -17.03
C LYS A 559 -17.15 -10.51 -18.09
N ASN A 560 -17.40 -9.21 -17.94
CA ASN A 560 -18.27 -8.46 -18.84
C ASN A 560 -17.66 -8.35 -20.25
N LEU A 561 -16.35 -8.12 -20.35
CA LEU A 561 -15.68 -8.08 -21.64
C LEU A 561 -15.71 -9.45 -22.33
N ALA A 562 -15.45 -10.54 -21.60
CA ALA A 562 -15.52 -11.89 -22.15
C ALA A 562 -16.92 -12.20 -22.70
N VAL A 563 -17.98 -11.85 -21.97
CA VAL A 563 -19.36 -12.01 -22.45
C VAL A 563 -19.65 -11.19 -23.69
N LEU A 564 -19.25 -9.92 -23.72
CA LEU A 564 -19.48 -9.03 -24.87
C LEU A 564 -18.73 -9.51 -26.13
N LEU A 565 -17.49 -9.97 -25.99
CA LEU A 565 -16.70 -10.49 -27.09
C LEU A 565 -17.28 -11.82 -27.61
N TYR A 566 -17.68 -12.70 -26.70
CA TYR A 566 -18.22 -14.01 -27.03
C TYR A 566 -19.61 -13.96 -27.70
N GLN A 567 -20.44 -12.96 -27.36
CA GLN A 567 -21.73 -12.70 -28.01
C GLN A 567 -21.60 -12.07 -29.39
N GLY A 568 -20.41 -11.55 -29.76
CA GLY A 568 -20.14 -10.98 -31.07
C GLY A 568 -20.17 -12.04 -32.20
N GLU A 569 -20.07 -11.57 -33.45
CA GLU A 569 -20.02 -12.46 -34.64
C GLU A 569 -18.57 -12.84 -35.00
N ASP A 570 -17.57 -12.06 -34.59
CA ASP A 570 -16.18 -12.27 -34.95
C ASP A 570 -15.53 -13.43 -34.16
N ASP A 571 -14.99 -14.41 -34.85
CA ASP A 571 -14.33 -15.56 -34.23
C ASP A 571 -13.02 -15.16 -33.51
N ALA A 572 -12.33 -14.10 -33.93
CA ALA A 572 -11.15 -13.61 -33.24
C ALA A 572 -11.53 -13.01 -31.87
N ASP A 573 -12.61 -12.24 -31.78
CA ASP A 573 -13.15 -11.74 -30.53
C ASP A 573 -13.51 -12.86 -29.55
N LYS A 574 -14.16 -13.93 -30.07
CA LYS A 574 -14.52 -15.11 -29.27
C LYS A 574 -13.31 -15.87 -28.76
N GLN A 575 -12.27 -16.01 -29.60
CA GLN A 575 -11.00 -16.66 -29.20
C GLN A 575 -10.29 -15.84 -28.14
N GLU A 576 -10.25 -14.52 -28.27
CA GLU A 576 -9.72 -13.64 -27.25
C GLU A 576 -10.46 -13.79 -25.91
N ALA A 577 -11.80 -13.83 -25.94
CA ALA A 577 -12.59 -14.06 -24.72
C ALA A 577 -12.18 -15.36 -24.00
N VAL A 578 -12.00 -16.44 -24.77
CA VAL A 578 -11.62 -17.75 -24.24
C VAL A 578 -10.19 -17.77 -23.70
N PHE A 579 -9.23 -17.26 -24.47
CA PHE A 579 -7.81 -17.47 -24.18
C PHE A 579 -7.21 -16.36 -23.30
N ASP A 580 -7.62 -15.10 -23.49
CA ASP A 580 -6.98 -13.97 -22.85
C ASP A 580 -7.76 -13.43 -21.63
N LEU A 581 -9.07 -13.72 -21.54
CA LEU A 581 -9.91 -13.21 -20.44
C LEU A 581 -10.33 -14.30 -19.45
N LEU A 582 -10.80 -15.46 -19.93
CA LEU A 582 -11.23 -16.54 -19.03
C LEU A 582 -10.07 -17.23 -18.33
N GLY A 583 -8.88 -17.31 -18.98
CA GLY A 583 -7.68 -17.85 -18.38
C GLY A 583 -7.28 -17.13 -17.07
N PRO A 584 -7.04 -15.82 -17.09
CA PRO A 584 -6.73 -15.05 -15.88
C PRO A 584 -7.79 -15.16 -14.79
N LEU A 585 -9.09 -15.20 -15.14
CA LEU A 585 -10.18 -15.40 -14.18
C LEU A 585 -10.11 -16.78 -13.50
N TRP A 586 -9.74 -17.80 -14.23
CA TRP A 586 -9.54 -19.14 -13.66
C TRP A 586 -8.35 -19.18 -12.70
N TRP A 587 -7.22 -18.56 -13.07
CA TRP A 587 -6.00 -18.62 -12.27
C TRP A 587 -6.02 -17.76 -11.01
N ARG A 588 -6.67 -16.60 -11.08
CA ARG A 588 -6.58 -15.55 -10.05
C ARG A 588 -7.92 -15.24 -9.40
N GLY A 589 -8.98 -15.92 -9.82
CA GLY A 589 -10.32 -15.75 -9.26
C GLY A 589 -10.50 -16.52 -7.95
N ASP A 590 -11.44 -16.07 -7.13
CA ASP A 590 -11.99 -16.86 -6.03
C ASP A 590 -12.83 -18.05 -6.57
N SER A 591 -13.27 -18.96 -5.68
CA SER A 591 -14.03 -20.16 -6.05
C SER A 591 -15.21 -19.85 -6.96
N ALA A 592 -16.00 -18.82 -6.67
CA ALA A 592 -17.15 -18.42 -7.49
C ALA A 592 -16.75 -17.92 -8.88
N THR A 593 -15.63 -17.18 -8.97
CA THR A 593 -15.09 -16.72 -10.25
C THR A 593 -14.51 -17.87 -11.06
N GLN A 594 -13.79 -18.80 -10.41
CA GLN A 594 -13.26 -20.02 -11.03
C GLN A 594 -14.39 -20.91 -11.55
N ALA A 595 -15.44 -21.13 -10.74
CA ALA A 595 -16.62 -21.89 -11.16
C ALA A 595 -17.28 -21.28 -12.39
N TRP A 596 -17.47 -19.97 -12.39
CA TRP A 596 -18.04 -19.24 -13.52
C TRP A 596 -17.17 -19.35 -14.78
N ALA A 597 -15.88 -19.12 -14.69
CA ALA A 597 -14.95 -19.19 -15.83
C ALA A 597 -14.89 -20.63 -16.41
N ALA A 598 -14.81 -21.64 -15.54
CA ALA A 598 -14.81 -23.03 -15.95
C ALA A 598 -16.15 -23.47 -16.55
N GLY A 599 -17.29 -23.02 -15.99
CA GLY A 599 -18.62 -23.24 -16.54
C GLY A 599 -18.79 -22.64 -17.94
N PHE A 600 -18.27 -21.42 -18.13
CA PHE A 600 -18.24 -20.75 -19.43
C PHE A 600 -17.40 -21.51 -20.45
N LEU A 601 -16.20 -21.97 -20.07
CA LEU A 601 -15.35 -22.80 -20.93
C LEU A 601 -16.01 -24.14 -21.28
N ALA A 602 -16.74 -24.74 -20.35
CA ALA A 602 -17.51 -25.97 -20.63
C ALA A 602 -18.59 -25.73 -21.72
N ASP A 603 -19.28 -24.61 -21.65
CA ASP A 603 -20.27 -24.17 -22.65
C ASP A 603 -19.61 -23.95 -24.03
N VAL A 604 -18.52 -23.19 -24.07
CA VAL A 604 -17.75 -22.89 -25.29
C VAL A 604 -17.33 -24.16 -26.01
N PHE A 605 -16.71 -25.10 -25.29
CA PHE A 605 -16.25 -26.36 -25.90
C PHE A 605 -17.36 -27.34 -26.20
N HIS A 606 -18.50 -27.23 -25.53
CA HIS A 606 -19.68 -28.05 -25.85
C HIS A 606 -20.29 -27.65 -27.17
N PHE A 607 -20.54 -26.36 -27.40
CA PHE A 607 -21.21 -25.85 -28.60
C PHE A 607 -20.26 -25.57 -29.77
N GLY A 608 -18.97 -25.34 -29.50
CA GLY A 608 -18.00 -25.06 -30.55
C GLY A 608 -18.11 -23.66 -31.12
N ASN A 609 -18.49 -22.66 -30.33
CA ASN A 609 -18.68 -21.30 -30.78
C ASN A 609 -17.36 -20.50 -30.64
N GLY A 610 -16.77 -20.10 -31.76
CA GLY A 610 -15.46 -19.43 -31.84
C GLY A 610 -14.24 -20.36 -31.74
N VAL A 611 -14.42 -21.55 -31.19
CA VAL A 611 -13.41 -22.62 -31.12
C VAL A 611 -14.05 -23.94 -31.54
N PRO A 612 -13.26 -24.94 -32.03
CA PRO A 612 -13.82 -26.24 -32.40
C PRO A 612 -14.47 -26.95 -31.20
N ALA A 613 -15.67 -27.48 -31.38
CA ALA A 613 -16.35 -28.29 -30.36
C ALA A 613 -15.47 -29.45 -29.89
N ASN A 614 -15.33 -29.60 -28.56
CA ASN A 614 -14.49 -30.63 -27.96
C ASN A 614 -15.15 -31.19 -26.69
N ALA A 615 -15.83 -32.35 -26.84
CA ALA A 615 -16.54 -32.98 -25.75
C ALA A 615 -15.65 -33.38 -24.57
N PHE A 616 -14.36 -33.65 -24.78
CA PHE A 616 -13.41 -33.93 -23.70
C PHE A 616 -13.13 -32.68 -22.87
N LEU A 617 -12.80 -31.55 -23.52
CA LEU A 617 -12.56 -30.29 -22.81
C LEU A 617 -13.83 -29.78 -22.13
N ALA A 618 -14.99 -29.87 -22.80
CA ALA A 618 -16.27 -29.52 -22.18
C ALA A 618 -16.50 -30.27 -20.86
N LYS A 619 -16.20 -31.57 -20.85
CA LYS A 619 -16.32 -32.40 -19.64
C LYS A 619 -15.31 -32.03 -18.56
N VAL A 620 -14.04 -31.81 -18.92
CA VAL A 620 -12.99 -31.41 -18.00
C VAL A 620 -13.35 -30.10 -17.31
N TRP A 621 -13.74 -29.09 -18.07
CA TRP A 621 -14.09 -27.78 -17.51
C TRP A 621 -15.36 -27.80 -16.68
N LEU A 622 -16.35 -28.63 -17.06
CA LEU A 622 -17.55 -28.84 -16.24
C LEU A 622 -17.22 -29.46 -14.87
N GLU A 623 -16.34 -30.45 -14.81
CA GLU A 623 -15.94 -31.07 -13.55
C GLU A 623 -15.14 -30.09 -12.66
N ARG A 624 -14.30 -29.24 -13.24
CA ARG A 624 -13.62 -28.15 -12.52
C ARG A 624 -14.56 -27.11 -11.96
N ALA A 625 -15.58 -26.70 -12.76
CA ALA A 625 -16.61 -25.80 -12.27
C ALA A 625 -17.36 -26.39 -11.07
N ALA A 626 -17.71 -27.68 -11.17
CA ALA A 626 -18.40 -28.40 -10.10
C ALA A 626 -17.52 -28.66 -8.85
N GLU A 627 -16.22 -28.75 -9.02
CA GLU A 627 -15.28 -28.86 -7.88
C GLU A 627 -15.14 -27.52 -7.14
N ALA A 628 -15.10 -26.41 -7.87
CA ALA A 628 -15.03 -25.09 -7.29
C ALA A 628 -16.35 -24.67 -6.62
N GLU A 629 -17.49 -24.98 -7.25
CA GLU A 629 -18.84 -24.66 -6.74
C GLU A 629 -19.88 -25.67 -7.29
N PRO A 630 -20.21 -26.71 -6.53
CA PRO A 630 -21.08 -27.80 -6.99
C PRO A 630 -22.50 -27.38 -7.43
N ASP A 631 -23.04 -26.38 -6.76
CA ASP A 631 -24.41 -25.87 -6.95
C ASP A 631 -24.46 -24.65 -7.91
N ASN A 632 -23.36 -24.35 -8.61
CA ASN A 632 -23.31 -23.26 -9.58
C ASN A 632 -24.33 -23.48 -10.71
N ASP A 633 -25.06 -22.43 -11.10
CA ASP A 633 -26.13 -22.48 -12.10
C ASP A 633 -25.63 -23.01 -13.46
N ASP A 634 -24.44 -22.64 -13.89
CA ASP A 634 -23.82 -23.13 -15.14
C ASP A 634 -23.49 -24.62 -15.05
N VAL A 635 -23.04 -25.10 -13.92
CA VAL A 635 -22.81 -26.53 -13.68
C VAL A 635 -24.12 -27.31 -13.75
N LEU A 636 -25.17 -26.82 -13.08
CA LEU A 636 -26.48 -27.44 -13.07
C LEU A 636 -27.10 -27.45 -14.48
N ARG A 637 -26.96 -26.40 -15.25
CA ARG A 637 -27.44 -26.26 -16.63
C ARG A 637 -26.68 -27.16 -17.61
N MET A 638 -25.35 -27.18 -17.55
CA MET A 638 -24.48 -27.85 -18.53
C MET A 638 -24.32 -29.35 -18.27
N ARG A 639 -24.39 -29.81 -17.01
CA ARG A 639 -24.22 -31.23 -16.65
C ARG A 639 -25.11 -32.19 -17.39
N PRO A 640 -26.45 -31.98 -17.51
CA PRO A 640 -27.31 -32.88 -18.29
C PRO A 640 -26.99 -32.88 -19.78
N LEU A 641 -26.57 -31.77 -20.36
CA LEU A 641 -26.21 -31.66 -21.77
C LEU A 641 -24.93 -32.43 -22.08
N ILE A 642 -23.87 -32.22 -21.30
CA ILE A 642 -22.54 -32.85 -21.49
C ILE A 642 -22.59 -34.35 -21.16
N ASP A 643 -23.21 -34.76 -20.05
CA ASP A 643 -23.36 -36.16 -19.66
C ASP A 643 -24.34 -36.93 -20.53
N GLY A 644 -25.32 -36.25 -21.10
CA GLY A 644 -26.30 -36.79 -22.04
C GLY A 644 -25.67 -37.24 -23.37
N GLN A 645 -24.73 -36.48 -23.93
CA GLN A 645 -24.00 -36.85 -25.15
C GLN A 645 -23.20 -38.16 -24.98
N GLY A 646 -22.59 -38.40 -23.83
CA GLY A 646 -21.83 -39.60 -23.58
C GLY A 646 -22.65 -40.92 -23.52
N LYS A 647 -23.97 -40.84 -23.37
CA LYS A 647 -24.85 -42.03 -23.36
C LYS A 647 -25.21 -42.52 -24.76
N LEU A 648 -25.25 -41.66 -25.77
CA LEU A 648 -25.64 -42.02 -27.13
C LEU A 648 -24.49 -42.42 -28.03
N PHE A 649 -23.27 -41.91 -27.81
CA PHE A 649 -22.11 -42.12 -28.69
C PHE A 649 -20.85 -42.63 -27.98
N GLY A 650 -20.93 -43.17 -26.80
CA GLY A 650 -19.83 -43.94 -26.20
C GLY A 650 -18.57 -43.13 -25.96
N ALA A 651 -18.66 -41.96 -25.33
CA ALA A 651 -17.47 -41.39 -24.69
C ALA A 651 -16.85 -42.46 -23.80
N SER A 652 -15.71 -42.99 -24.22
CA SER A 652 -15.13 -44.19 -23.63
C SER A 652 -14.95 -44.03 -22.12
N ARG A 653 -15.03 -45.12 -21.37
CA ARG A 653 -14.68 -45.19 -19.93
C ARG A 653 -13.31 -44.56 -19.65
N ALA A 654 -12.41 -44.63 -20.63
CA ALA A 654 -11.08 -44.02 -20.62
C ALA A 654 -11.14 -42.47 -20.62
N THR A 655 -12.02 -41.83 -21.38
CA THR A 655 -12.17 -40.36 -21.43
C THR A 655 -12.71 -39.81 -20.10
N ARG A 656 -13.65 -40.54 -19.48
CA ARG A 656 -14.18 -40.21 -18.15
C ARG A 656 -13.13 -40.42 -17.06
N GLN A 657 -12.30 -41.44 -17.16
CA GLN A 657 -11.21 -41.70 -16.21
C GLN A 657 -10.11 -40.62 -16.35
N GLN A 658 -9.76 -40.24 -17.59
CA GLN A 658 -8.80 -39.16 -17.85
C GLN A 658 -9.31 -37.79 -17.35
N ALA A 659 -10.61 -37.51 -17.45
CA ALA A 659 -11.22 -36.29 -16.93
C ALA A 659 -11.24 -36.25 -15.39
N ARG A 660 -11.18 -37.39 -14.72
CA ARG A 660 -11.09 -37.52 -13.26
C ARG A 660 -9.67 -37.60 -12.71
N ASP A 661 -8.68 -37.84 -13.58
CA ASP A 661 -7.28 -38.01 -13.19
C ASP A 661 -6.61 -36.62 -13.19
N ARG A 662 -6.86 -35.87 -12.13
CA ARG A 662 -6.55 -34.44 -11.97
C ARG A 662 -5.11 -34.06 -12.30
N ASP A 663 -4.15 -34.83 -11.78
CA ASP A 663 -2.72 -34.52 -11.88
C ASP A 663 -2.16 -34.71 -13.32
N LYS A 664 -2.82 -35.54 -14.14
CA LYS A 664 -2.43 -35.78 -15.53
C LYS A 664 -3.17 -34.90 -16.53
N VAL A 665 -4.34 -34.40 -16.14
CA VAL A 665 -5.23 -33.61 -16.99
C VAL A 665 -4.91 -32.13 -16.92
N ASP A 666 -4.37 -31.64 -15.80
CA ASP A 666 -4.19 -30.22 -15.59
C ASP A 666 -3.26 -29.54 -16.59
N LEU A 667 -2.05 -30.03 -16.77
CA LEU A 667 -1.13 -29.46 -17.76
C LEU A 667 -1.63 -29.68 -19.20
N ARG A 668 -2.15 -30.88 -19.48
CA ARG A 668 -2.62 -31.22 -20.82
C ARG A 668 -3.91 -30.50 -21.20
N SER A 669 -4.86 -30.36 -20.29
CA SER A 669 -6.10 -29.62 -20.56
C SER A 669 -5.83 -28.12 -20.72
N TRP A 670 -4.89 -27.58 -19.96
CA TRP A 670 -4.43 -26.21 -20.14
C TRP A 670 -3.78 -26.01 -21.50
N GLN A 671 -2.80 -26.83 -21.87
CA GLN A 671 -2.17 -26.77 -23.19
C GLN A 671 -3.14 -26.97 -24.35
N LEU A 672 -4.15 -27.83 -24.17
CA LEU A 672 -5.21 -28.02 -25.17
C LEU A 672 -6.18 -26.83 -25.24
N THR A 673 -6.43 -26.15 -24.13
CA THR A 673 -7.35 -25.01 -24.08
C THR A 673 -6.66 -23.71 -24.55
N PHE A 674 -5.49 -23.44 -24.01
CA PHE A 674 -4.86 -22.11 -24.12
C PHE A 674 -3.59 -22.12 -25.01
N GLY A 675 -3.16 -23.27 -25.55
CA GLY A 675 -1.98 -23.37 -26.39
C GLY A 675 -0.68 -23.00 -25.69
N GLN A 676 0.33 -22.54 -26.47
CA GLN A 676 1.64 -22.16 -25.91
C GLN A 676 1.66 -20.73 -25.33
N HIS A 677 0.64 -19.92 -25.59
CA HIS A 677 0.63 -18.49 -25.27
C HIS A 677 0.29 -18.14 -23.83
N ALA A 678 -0.12 -19.09 -23.03
CA ALA A 678 -0.59 -18.82 -21.67
C ALA A 678 -0.23 -19.92 -20.66
N VAL A 679 0.94 -20.52 -20.77
CA VAL A 679 1.45 -21.36 -19.68
C VAL A 679 2.03 -20.41 -18.64
N PRO A 680 1.34 -20.19 -17.49
CA PRO A 680 1.93 -19.42 -16.39
C PRO A 680 3.22 -20.11 -15.97
N ASP A 681 4.24 -19.34 -15.61
CA ASP A 681 5.41 -19.89 -14.97
C ASP A 681 4.97 -20.73 -13.77
N ARG A 682 5.66 -21.86 -13.52
CA ARG A 682 5.30 -22.77 -12.40
C ARG A 682 5.19 -22.08 -11.03
N HIS A 683 5.72 -20.85 -10.91
CA HIS A 683 5.64 -20.01 -9.71
C HIS A 683 4.32 -19.22 -9.59
N ASP A 684 3.55 -19.07 -10.68
CA ASP A 684 2.23 -18.42 -10.66
C ASP A 684 1.09 -19.39 -10.32
N ILE A 685 1.39 -20.68 -10.26
CA ILE A 685 0.43 -21.72 -9.87
C ILE A 685 0.69 -22.04 -8.39
N GLN A 686 0.14 -21.23 -7.49
CA GLN A 686 0.02 -21.67 -6.10
C GLN A 686 -1.19 -22.58 -5.97
N PRO A 687 -1.06 -23.75 -5.34
CA PRO A 687 -2.22 -24.54 -4.96
C PRO A 687 -3.01 -23.74 -3.91
N VAL A 688 -4.30 -23.57 -4.15
CA VAL A 688 -5.28 -23.01 -3.21
C VAL A 688 -5.36 -23.92 -1.97
#